data_7c95c0bdd9375e14976dd113b6cd1bd2
#
_entry.id   7c95c0bdd9375e14976dd113b6cd1bd2
#
_cell.length_a   1.000
_cell.length_b   1.000
_cell.length_c   1.000
_cell.angle_alpha   90.00
_cell.angle_beta   90.00
_cell.angle_gamma   90.00
#
_symmetry.space_group_name_H-M   'P 1'
#
loop_
_entity.id
_entity.type
_entity.pdbx_description
1 polymer ?
#
loop_
_entity_poly.entity_id
_entity_poly.type
_entity_poly.pdbx_seq_one_letter_code
_entity_poly.pdbx_strand_id
1 'polypeptide(L)'
;MKFCLAALAAVLFCSSAMARDPVTIRDIRIEGIQRVEAGTVFSYLPLRVGDVLDDERSDLAIKALFDTGFFKDVRLELEGDVLVVSVDERPSIATVDVEGTKEFPADQLKSSLSDLGLGVARTFDRALLDKAEQELKRQYNARGKYAATVTTTVTPLERNRVGLRFTVVEGDAAKIRQIRILGAKVFKQDDLIEIMSLRTPDWLSWYTKNDQYSKQKLQADLETLRSYYLNRGYLEFNVEGTQVSLSPDRKDLYITISVGEGEPYKVGEVKLGGEMLVPEDELRKLIRVQSGDTFSREKLNASTKAISDRLSNDGYAFANVNAAPELDKDKRTANFTLFIDPGRRVYVRRIVVNGNTKTRDEVIRREFRQMEGGWYSAAQIDASKRRVDRTNYFAEVGVETPAVAGSPDQVDVNVKVKEKSTGSISIGGGFSSDGFLFSSSVAQANVLGSGNSIAIGANTGRINTTYSLSFTNPYSTVDGVSRGFDIYKRRTDAALLSYGPRYNTDSYGGGLRFSVPVTETDAINFGLAVESTMLETFCPDPVTGLVPGGGAASFRSACSYVARQGDQNVGLIASAGWSRMRLDSVILPTSGYRQRASLEVGVPGLDLQYYKASYEHVIYYPLTKQLTLKLNGEVGYGNGYSGSELPFFKNFYAGGITSVRGYRTSTLGPKDGTGLLARPIGGNQRLVGNAEVFFPVPGLGKSYNARISTFLDAGVIRNTLETVGDDGPRISTGIGVYFVSPFGPIQLAVSQPLNAGPNDIPQRFQFTMGSNF
;
A
#
# COMPACT_ATOMS: atom_id res chain seq x y z
N MET A 1 -2.52 -85.95 -30.10
CA MET A 1 -1.78 -87.11 -29.54
C MET A 1 -1.25 -86.71 -28.19
N LYS A 2 -1.78 -87.39 -27.17
CA LYS A 2 -1.15 -87.67 -25.87
C LYS A 2 -0.54 -86.48 -25.06
N PHE A 3 -1.10 -86.29 -23.88
CA PHE A 3 -0.77 -85.47 -22.72
C PHE A 3 -1.69 -84.25 -22.49
N CYS A 4 -2.88 -84.54 -22.02
CA CYS A 4 -3.74 -83.60 -21.32
C CYS A 4 -4.84 -84.36 -20.59
N LEU A 5 -4.48 -85.14 -19.60
CA LEU A 5 -5.50 -85.81 -18.75
C LEU A 5 -4.89 -86.17 -17.38
N ALA A 6 -4.30 -85.16 -16.71
CA ALA A 6 -3.79 -85.36 -15.34
C ALA A 6 -3.74 -84.06 -14.52
N ALA A 7 -4.57 -83.08 -14.80
CA ALA A 7 -4.61 -81.80 -14.04
C ALA A 7 -6.03 -81.38 -13.60
N LEU A 8 -6.95 -82.29 -13.44
CA LEU A 8 -8.34 -81.98 -13.06
C LEU A 8 -8.77 -82.68 -11.74
N ALA A 9 -7.86 -82.78 -10.79
CA ALA A 9 -8.19 -83.45 -9.50
C ALA A 9 -7.57 -82.75 -8.26
N ALA A 10 -7.17 -81.47 -8.35
CA ALA A 10 -6.50 -80.81 -7.22
C ALA A 10 -6.95 -79.40 -6.95
N VAL A 11 -8.22 -78.99 -7.26
CA VAL A 11 -8.75 -77.75 -6.87
C VAL A 11 -10.21 -77.85 -6.39
N LEU A 12 -10.39 -78.59 -5.31
CA LEU A 12 -11.60 -78.60 -4.51
C LEU A 12 -11.23 -78.71 -3.03
N PHE A 13 -10.29 -77.85 -2.58
CA PHE A 13 -10.29 -77.39 -1.20
C PHE A 13 -11.10 -76.05 -1.18
N CYS A 14 -12.44 -76.16 -1.14
CA CYS A 14 -13.30 -75.13 -0.62
C CYS A 14 -12.83 -74.89 0.81
N SER A 15 -12.20 -73.70 1.00
CA SER A 15 -12.15 -73.09 2.28
C SER A 15 -13.62 -72.81 2.65
N SER A 16 -14.20 -73.68 3.43
CA SER A 16 -15.44 -73.38 4.18
C SER A 16 -15.08 -72.19 5.07
N ALA A 17 -15.44 -70.98 4.67
CA ALA A 17 -15.61 -69.89 5.59
C ALA A 17 -16.67 -70.39 6.60
N MET A 18 -16.23 -70.78 7.80
CA MET A 18 -17.12 -71.02 8.91
C MET A 18 -17.82 -69.71 9.21
N ALA A 19 -19.05 -69.51 8.71
CA ALA A 19 -19.95 -68.54 9.25
C ALA A 19 -20.09 -68.87 10.75
N ARG A 20 -19.73 -67.95 11.63
CA ARG A 20 -19.92 -68.11 13.06
C ARG A 20 -21.41 -68.14 13.32
N ASP A 21 -21.88 -69.09 14.14
CA ASP A 21 -23.27 -69.12 14.60
C ASP A 21 -23.62 -67.78 15.25
N PRO A 22 -24.75 -67.17 14.94
CA PRO A 22 -25.16 -65.91 15.49
C PRO A 22 -25.32 -65.99 17.01
N VAL A 23 -24.51 -65.20 17.75
CA VAL A 23 -24.48 -65.21 19.23
C VAL A 23 -25.18 -63.95 19.74
N THR A 24 -26.05 -64.08 20.74
CA THR A 24 -26.68 -62.92 21.38
C THR A 24 -25.74 -62.30 22.40
N ILE A 25 -25.46 -61.01 22.27
CA ILE A 25 -24.58 -60.24 23.12
C ILE A 25 -25.22 -60.06 24.50
N ARG A 26 -24.61 -60.58 25.56
CA ARG A 26 -25.03 -60.37 26.95
C ARG A 26 -24.39 -59.19 27.62
N ASP A 27 -23.15 -58.86 27.23
CA ASP A 27 -22.42 -57.70 27.76
C ASP A 27 -21.43 -57.20 26.70
N ILE A 28 -21.03 -55.94 26.78
CA ILE A 28 -20.04 -55.36 25.89
C ILE A 28 -18.92 -54.75 26.75
N ARG A 29 -17.69 -55.25 26.56
CA ARG A 29 -16.51 -54.73 27.23
C ARG A 29 -15.63 -54.01 26.22
N ILE A 30 -15.15 -52.82 26.62
CA ILE A 30 -14.25 -52.01 25.80
C ILE A 30 -12.85 -52.08 26.42
N GLU A 31 -11.86 -52.45 25.61
CA GLU A 31 -10.47 -52.55 26.01
C GLU A 31 -9.56 -51.67 25.13
N GLY A 32 -8.45 -51.16 25.68
CA GLY A 32 -7.47 -50.37 24.95
C GLY A 32 -7.75 -48.86 24.93
N ILE A 33 -8.84 -48.39 25.52
CA ILE A 33 -9.11 -46.95 25.68
C ILE A 33 -8.16 -46.31 26.70
N GLN A 34 -7.64 -45.13 26.36
CA GLN A 34 -6.73 -44.35 27.23
C GLN A 34 -7.25 -42.96 27.49
N ARG A 35 -7.85 -42.30 26.49
CA ARG A 35 -8.32 -40.93 26.50
C ARG A 35 -9.79 -40.81 26.12
N VAL A 36 -10.26 -41.62 25.19
CA VAL A 36 -11.64 -41.69 24.77
C VAL A 36 -12.46 -42.38 25.88
N GLU A 37 -13.54 -41.73 26.31
CA GLU A 37 -14.43 -42.33 27.32
C GLU A 37 -15.21 -43.52 26.73
N ALA A 38 -15.43 -44.53 27.50
CA ALA A 38 -16.21 -45.70 27.07
C ALA A 38 -17.61 -45.31 26.54
N GLY A 39 -18.25 -44.31 27.14
CA GLY A 39 -19.52 -43.75 26.68
C GLY A 39 -19.49 -43.23 25.25
N THR A 40 -18.35 -42.65 24.81
CA THR A 40 -18.16 -42.21 23.45
C THR A 40 -18.13 -43.38 22.48
N VAL A 41 -17.38 -44.45 22.84
CA VAL A 41 -17.34 -45.66 22.01
C VAL A 41 -18.74 -46.28 21.85
N PHE A 42 -19.49 -46.39 22.97
CA PHE A 42 -20.85 -46.87 22.94
C PHE A 42 -21.80 -46.01 22.10
N SER A 43 -21.60 -44.75 22.01
CA SER A 43 -22.45 -43.86 21.20
C SER A 43 -22.27 -44.05 19.68
N TYR A 44 -21.11 -44.48 19.25
CA TYR A 44 -20.83 -44.79 17.83
C TYR A 44 -20.94 -46.26 17.49
N LEU A 45 -20.97 -47.17 18.48
CA LEU A 45 -21.12 -48.58 18.26
C LEU A 45 -22.58 -48.94 17.89
N PRO A 46 -22.87 -49.46 16.69
CA PRO A 46 -24.24 -49.79 16.26
C PRO A 46 -24.74 -51.14 16.82
N LEU A 47 -24.15 -51.61 17.94
CA LEU A 47 -24.48 -52.83 18.63
C LEU A 47 -24.81 -52.54 20.09
N ARG A 48 -25.83 -53.23 20.60
CA ARG A 48 -26.31 -53.13 22.01
C ARG A 48 -26.38 -54.48 22.68
N VAL A 49 -26.41 -54.51 23.97
CA VAL A 49 -26.69 -55.70 24.77
C VAL A 49 -28.09 -56.20 24.38
N GLY A 50 -28.16 -57.48 24.02
CA GLY A 50 -29.38 -58.12 23.49
C GLY A 50 -29.41 -58.28 21.96
N ASP A 51 -28.54 -57.61 21.22
CA ASP A 51 -28.43 -57.77 19.77
C ASP A 51 -27.73 -59.11 19.40
N VAL A 52 -28.08 -59.65 18.24
CA VAL A 52 -27.42 -60.81 17.67
C VAL A 52 -26.24 -60.35 16.85
N LEU A 53 -25.04 -60.87 17.16
CA LEU A 53 -23.83 -60.61 16.43
C LEU A 53 -23.70 -61.57 15.26
N ASP A 54 -23.61 -61.03 14.05
CA ASP A 54 -23.25 -61.70 12.82
C ASP A 54 -22.09 -60.99 12.13
N ASP A 55 -21.56 -61.57 11.07
CA ASP A 55 -20.41 -61.03 10.35
C ASP A 55 -20.71 -59.66 9.74
N GLU A 56 -21.94 -59.42 9.22
CA GLU A 56 -22.33 -58.16 8.62
C GLU A 56 -22.41 -57.02 9.67
N ARG A 57 -22.97 -57.28 10.85
CA ARG A 57 -23.03 -56.33 11.96
C ARG A 57 -21.69 -56.10 12.58
N SER A 58 -20.82 -57.09 12.60
CA SER A 58 -19.41 -56.95 13.04
C SER A 58 -18.66 -55.99 12.14
N ASP A 59 -18.77 -56.15 10.81
CA ASP A 59 -18.17 -55.28 9.84
C ASP A 59 -18.69 -53.83 9.92
N LEU A 60 -20.02 -53.66 10.09
CA LEU A 60 -20.63 -52.34 10.30
C LEU A 60 -20.14 -51.69 11.58
N ALA A 61 -19.98 -52.46 12.67
CA ALA A 61 -19.48 -51.93 13.95
C ALA A 61 -18.04 -51.50 13.89
N ILE A 62 -17.17 -52.32 13.29
CA ILE A 62 -15.77 -51.99 13.05
C ILE A 62 -15.66 -50.74 12.19
N LYS A 63 -16.42 -50.68 11.10
CA LYS A 63 -16.42 -49.52 10.20
C LYS A 63 -16.92 -48.25 10.86
N ALA A 64 -18.02 -48.33 11.63
CA ALA A 64 -18.58 -47.18 12.33
C ALA A 64 -17.59 -46.59 13.35
N LEU A 65 -16.87 -47.44 14.09
CA LEU A 65 -15.86 -46.97 15.03
C LEU A 65 -14.61 -46.43 14.31
N PHE A 66 -14.19 -47.10 13.22
CA PHE A 66 -13.04 -46.64 12.43
C PHE A 66 -13.28 -45.31 11.73
N ASP A 67 -14.48 -45.09 11.21
CA ASP A 67 -14.91 -43.85 10.54
C ASP A 67 -14.95 -42.65 11.48
N THR A 68 -14.98 -42.85 12.81
CA THR A 68 -14.82 -41.76 13.79
C THR A 68 -13.44 -41.09 13.73
N GLY A 69 -12.44 -41.78 13.18
CA GLY A 69 -11.05 -41.31 13.13
C GLY A 69 -10.32 -41.31 14.48
N PHE A 70 -10.93 -41.80 15.56
CA PHE A 70 -10.30 -41.85 16.89
C PHE A 70 -9.38 -43.05 17.04
N PHE A 71 -9.59 -44.11 16.26
CA PHE A 71 -8.92 -45.40 16.42
C PHE A 71 -8.03 -45.70 15.22
N LYS A 72 -6.88 -46.26 15.52
CA LYS A 72 -5.92 -46.80 14.53
C LYS A 72 -6.27 -48.21 14.13
N ASP A 73 -6.76 -49.02 15.10
CA ASP A 73 -7.22 -50.39 14.93
C ASP A 73 -8.43 -50.63 15.80
N VAL A 74 -9.36 -51.46 15.30
CA VAL A 74 -10.56 -51.88 16.00
C VAL A 74 -10.75 -53.36 15.75
N ARG A 75 -10.84 -54.14 16.84
CA ARG A 75 -11.08 -55.57 16.79
C ARG A 75 -12.30 -55.91 17.63
N LEU A 76 -13.10 -56.82 17.11
CA LEU A 76 -14.23 -57.38 17.83
C LEU A 76 -13.93 -58.86 18.11
N GLU A 77 -13.89 -59.22 19.37
CA GLU A 77 -13.66 -60.58 19.82
C GLU A 77 -14.83 -61.01 20.71
N LEU A 78 -15.22 -62.27 20.64
CA LEU A 78 -16.31 -62.84 21.45
C LEU A 78 -15.69 -63.75 22.51
N GLU A 79 -15.84 -63.39 23.77
CA GLU A 79 -15.47 -64.18 24.92
C GLU A 79 -16.73 -64.80 25.54
N GLY A 80 -17.17 -65.94 25.03
CA GLY A 80 -18.47 -66.55 25.38
C GLY A 80 -19.62 -65.70 24.84
N ASP A 81 -20.44 -65.10 25.73
CA ASP A 81 -21.55 -64.19 25.39
C ASP A 81 -21.20 -62.72 25.53
N VAL A 82 -19.94 -62.38 25.83
CA VAL A 82 -19.43 -61.02 25.99
C VAL A 82 -18.73 -60.55 24.73
N LEU A 83 -19.14 -59.43 24.15
CA LEU A 83 -18.45 -58.79 23.05
C LEU A 83 -17.33 -57.89 23.60
N VAL A 84 -16.07 -58.27 23.31
CA VAL A 84 -14.91 -57.47 23.62
C VAL A 84 -14.56 -56.62 22.43
N VAL A 85 -14.63 -55.28 22.61
CA VAL A 85 -14.26 -54.28 21.61
C VAL A 85 -12.87 -53.77 21.98
N SER A 86 -11.85 -54.32 21.35
CA SER A 86 -10.46 -53.91 21.55
C SER A 86 -10.12 -52.78 20.55
N VAL A 87 -9.76 -51.63 21.07
CA VAL A 87 -9.40 -50.44 20.25
C VAL A 87 -7.99 -50.00 20.50
N ASP A 88 -7.28 -49.57 19.47
CA ASP A 88 -6.00 -48.88 19.54
C ASP A 88 -6.24 -47.42 19.22
N GLU A 89 -6.17 -46.52 20.23
CA GLU A 89 -6.46 -45.11 20.06
C GLU A 89 -5.37 -44.39 19.28
N ARG A 90 -5.75 -43.56 18.31
CA ARG A 90 -4.84 -42.61 17.69
C ARG A 90 -4.43 -41.55 18.72
N PRO A 91 -3.13 -41.22 18.86
CA PRO A 91 -2.70 -40.19 19.77
C PRO A 91 -3.26 -38.81 19.38
N SER A 92 -3.45 -37.94 20.35
CA SER A 92 -3.84 -36.54 20.07
C SER A 92 -2.62 -35.62 20.03
N ILE A 93 -2.70 -34.58 19.19
CA ILE A 93 -1.64 -33.58 19.06
C ILE A 93 -1.68 -32.62 20.25
N ALA A 94 -0.62 -32.58 21.06
CA ALA A 94 -0.49 -31.69 22.20
C ALA A 94 0.15 -30.34 21.80
N THR A 95 1.19 -30.38 20.97
CA THR A 95 1.92 -29.19 20.51
C THR A 95 2.29 -29.32 19.04
N VAL A 96 2.29 -28.16 18.35
CA VAL A 96 2.79 -28.04 16.99
C VAL A 96 3.81 -26.90 16.98
N ASP A 97 5.09 -27.24 16.79
CA ASP A 97 6.17 -26.31 16.71
C ASP A 97 6.76 -26.28 15.29
N VAL A 98 7.07 -25.07 14.81
CA VAL A 98 7.68 -24.86 13.50
C VAL A 98 8.94 -24.02 13.70
N GLU A 99 10.08 -24.56 13.30
CA GLU A 99 11.40 -23.95 13.49
C GLU A 99 12.15 -23.83 12.15
N GLY A 100 13.06 -22.83 12.06
CA GLY A 100 13.95 -22.63 10.92
C GLY A 100 13.34 -21.90 9.74
N THR A 101 12.13 -21.35 9.89
CA THR A 101 11.42 -20.60 8.85
C THR A 101 11.83 -19.13 8.86
N LYS A 102 12.18 -18.58 7.69
CA LYS A 102 12.49 -17.16 7.45
C LYS A 102 11.57 -16.57 6.36
N GLU A 103 11.20 -17.37 5.36
CA GLU A 103 10.36 -16.95 4.23
C GLU A 103 8.89 -16.83 4.61
N PHE A 104 8.41 -17.70 5.49
CA PHE A 104 7.04 -17.68 6.00
C PHE A 104 7.03 -17.46 7.50
N PRO A 105 6.12 -16.60 8.03
CA PRO A 105 5.91 -16.48 9.45
C PRO A 105 5.49 -17.82 10.08
N ALA A 106 6.11 -18.22 11.17
CA ALA A 106 5.82 -19.49 11.84
C ALA A 106 4.33 -19.65 12.21
N ASP A 107 3.68 -18.57 12.63
CA ASP A 107 2.25 -18.57 12.97
C ASP A 107 1.34 -18.84 11.78
N GLN A 108 1.71 -18.33 10.59
CA GLN A 108 0.98 -18.61 9.35
C GLN A 108 1.08 -20.09 8.97
N LEU A 109 2.26 -20.70 9.12
CA LEU A 109 2.44 -22.11 8.86
C LEU A 109 1.70 -22.98 9.87
N LYS A 110 1.70 -22.60 11.15
CA LYS A 110 0.90 -23.28 12.20
C LYS A 110 -0.60 -23.25 11.88
N SER A 111 -1.12 -22.09 11.43
CA SER A 111 -2.51 -21.99 10.98
C SER A 111 -2.81 -22.91 9.80
N SER A 112 -1.96 -22.91 8.77
CA SER A 112 -2.12 -23.81 7.60
C SER A 112 -2.06 -25.28 7.97
N LEU A 113 -1.19 -25.68 8.90
CA LEU A 113 -1.11 -27.04 9.42
C LEU A 113 -2.38 -27.42 10.19
N SER A 114 -2.95 -26.49 10.96
CA SER A 114 -4.22 -26.68 11.66
C SER A 114 -5.38 -26.89 10.69
N ASP A 115 -5.42 -26.13 9.58
CA ASP A 115 -6.43 -26.27 8.53
C ASP A 115 -6.33 -27.62 7.80
N LEU A 116 -5.12 -28.18 7.71
CA LEU A 116 -4.89 -29.52 7.18
C LEU A 116 -5.24 -30.65 8.16
N GLY A 117 -5.67 -30.31 9.38
CA GLY A 117 -6.04 -31.28 10.41
C GLY A 117 -4.92 -31.59 11.43
N LEU A 118 -3.76 -30.96 11.33
CA LEU A 118 -2.62 -31.14 12.26
C LEU A 118 -2.57 -30.03 13.34
N GLY A 119 -3.73 -29.63 13.84
CA GLY A 119 -3.84 -28.64 14.91
C GLY A 119 -3.78 -29.27 16.31
N VAL A 120 -3.54 -28.44 17.33
CA VAL A 120 -3.59 -28.85 18.75
C VAL A 120 -4.98 -29.41 19.06
N ALA A 121 -5.03 -30.46 19.87
CA ALA A 121 -6.23 -31.23 20.24
C ALA A 121 -6.87 -32.07 19.11
N ARG A 122 -6.28 -32.12 17.91
CA ARG A 122 -6.72 -33.03 16.85
C ARG A 122 -6.08 -34.40 16.99
N THR A 123 -6.72 -35.41 16.44
CA THR A 123 -6.16 -36.78 16.32
C THR A 123 -4.99 -36.78 15.34
N PHE A 124 -3.89 -37.40 15.75
CA PHE A 124 -2.71 -37.52 14.90
C PHE A 124 -2.90 -38.64 13.86
N ASP A 125 -2.66 -38.29 12.60
CA ASP A 125 -2.63 -39.22 11.49
C ASP A 125 -1.32 -39.06 10.70
N ARG A 126 -0.61 -40.18 10.51
CA ARG A 126 0.66 -40.19 9.80
C ARG A 126 0.52 -39.76 8.34
N ALA A 127 -0.58 -40.16 7.68
CA ALA A 127 -0.83 -39.80 6.29
C ALA A 127 -1.03 -38.28 6.11
N LEU A 128 -1.72 -37.61 7.08
CA LEU A 128 -1.84 -36.19 7.09
C LEU A 128 -0.49 -35.49 7.32
N LEU A 129 0.38 -36.05 8.16
CA LEU A 129 1.72 -35.52 8.38
C LEU A 129 2.56 -35.56 7.09
N ASP A 130 2.60 -36.71 6.42
CA ASP A 130 3.34 -36.85 5.18
C ASP A 130 2.81 -35.92 4.08
N LYS A 131 1.48 -35.74 4.01
CA LYS A 131 0.84 -34.76 3.11
C LYS A 131 1.25 -33.32 3.44
N ALA A 132 1.29 -32.97 4.72
CA ALA A 132 1.69 -31.64 5.17
C ALA A 132 3.17 -31.35 4.84
N GLU A 133 4.07 -32.33 5.05
CA GLU A 133 5.47 -32.18 4.65
C GLU A 133 5.63 -31.94 3.15
N GLN A 134 4.90 -32.67 2.33
CA GLN A 134 4.93 -32.50 0.87
C GLN A 134 4.34 -31.14 0.47
N GLU A 135 3.26 -30.71 1.11
CA GLU A 135 2.66 -29.40 0.85
C GLU A 135 3.61 -28.25 1.22
N LEU A 136 4.25 -28.32 2.39
CA LEU A 136 5.26 -27.34 2.78
C LEU A 136 6.43 -27.30 1.79
N LYS A 137 6.97 -28.46 1.39
CA LYS A 137 8.01 -28.53 0.34
C LYS A 137 7.55 -27.92 -0.97
N ARG A 138 6.29 -28.16 -1.36
CA ARG A 138 5.70 -27.56 -2.57
C ARG A 138 5.62 -26.04 -2.47
N GLN A 139 5.26 -25.49 -1.30
CA GLN A 139 5.21 -24.03 -1.07
C GLN A 139 6.61 -23.41 -1.16
N TYR A 140 7.63 -24.01 -0.57
CA TYR A 140 9.01 -23.56 -0.70
C TYR A 140 9.53 -23.64 -2.14
N ASN A 141 9.21 -24.70 -2.86
CA ASN A 141 9.56 -24.85 -4.28
C ASN A 141 8.88 -23.76 -5.14
N ALA A 142 7.63 -23.40 -4.83
CA ALA A 142 6.92 -22.32 -5.53
C ALA A 142 7.58 -20.94 -5.34
N ARG A 143 8.36 -20.79 -4.27
CA ARG A 143 9.20 -19.60 -3.98
C ARG A 143 10.65 -19.75 -4.49
N GLY A 144 10.94 -20.80 -5.26
CA GLY A 144 12.27 -21.06 -5.81
C GLY A 144 13.28 -21.68 -4.84
N LYS A 145 12.85 -22.08 -3.64
CA LYS A 145 13.73 -22.72 -2.65
C LYS A 145 13.73 -24.24 -2.83
N TYR A 146 14.33 -24.73 -3.90
CA TYR A 146 14.35 -26.16 -4.27
C TYR A 146 15.24 -27.02 -3.37
N ALA A 147 16.14 -26.41 -2.63
CA ALA A 147 16.97 -27.09 -1.63
C ALA A 147 16.30 -27.20 -0.26
N ALA A 148 15.07 -26.67 -0.12
CA ALA A 148 14.35 -26.72 1.14
C ALA A 148 14.06 -28.15 1.56
N THR A 149 14.40 -28.47 2.81
CA THR A 149 14.07 -29.74 3.44
C THR A 149 13.16 -29.48 4.63
N VAL A 150 12.10 -30.27 4.71
CA VAL A 150 11.17 -30.28 5.84
C VAL A 150 11.26 -31.64 6.48
N THR A 151 11.62 -31.70 7.73
CA THR A 151 11.67 -32.89 8.55
C THR A 151 10.78 -32.73 9.75
N THR A 152 9.98 -33.75 10.04
CA THR A 152 9.07 -33.69 11.18
C THR A 152 9.49 -34.71 12.24
N THR A 153 9.63 -34.27 13.47
CA THR A 153 9.86 -35.13 14.63
C THR A 153 8.53 -35.27 15.38
N VAL A 154 8.12 -36.53 15.56
CA VAL A 154 6.96 -36.89 16.38
C VAL A 154 7.45 -37.40 17.71
N THR A 155 7.18 -36.66 18.78
CA THR A 155 7.61 -37.01 20.15
C THR A 155 6.42 -37.56 20.92
N PRO A 156 6.44 -38.83 21.36
CA PRO A 156 5.40 -39.36 22.25
C PRO A 156 5.39 -38.61 23.59
N LEU A 157 4.21 -38.33 24.10
CA LEU A 157 3.96 -37.67 25.36
C LEU A 157 3.00 -38.56 26.21
N GLU A 158 2.95 -38.27 27.51
CA GLU A 158 2.03 -39.00 28.41
C GLU A 158 0.56 -38.86 27.98
N ARG A 159 -0.27 -39.84 28.36
CA ARG A 159 -1.71 -39.90 28.09
C ARG A 159 -2.05 -39.95 26.58
N ASN A 160 -1.38 -40.80 25.84
CA ASN A 160 -1.57 -41.01 24.39
C ASN A 160 -1.61 -39.70 23.59
N ARG A 161 -0.60 -38.84 23.82
CA ARG A 161 -0.42 -37.59 23.09
C ARG A 161 0.88 -37.55 22.35
N VAL A 162 0.97 -36.69 21.34
CA VAL A 162 2.20 -36.45 20.57
C VAL A 162 2.47 -34.96 20.43
N GLY A 163 3.75 -34.59 20.50
CA GLY A 163 4.26 -33.30 20.07
C GLY A 163 4.79 -33.40 18.64
N LEU A 164 4.40 -32.48 17.80
CA LEU A 164 4.89 -32.37 16.42
C LEU A 164 5.88 -31.22 16.33
N ARG A 165 7.08 -31.48 15.81
CA ARG A 165 8.06 -30.42 15.53
C ARG A 165 8.47 -30.49 14.08
N PHE A 166 8.14 -29.46 13.30
CA PHE A 166 8.54 -29.26 11.94
C PHE A 166 9.84 -28.46 11.89
N THR A 167 10.92 -29.07 11.49
CA THR A 167 12.21 -28.41 11.31
C THR A 167 12.40 -28.14 9.82
N VAL A 168 12.48 -26.89 9.45
CA VAL A 168 12.66 -26.45 8.07
C VAL A 168 14.07 -25.92 7.88
N VAL A 169 14.77 -26.47 6.88
CA VAL A 169 16.03 -25.91 6.38
C VAL A 169 15.72 -25.37 5.00
N GLU A 170 15.57 -24.05 4.88
CA GLU A 170 15.05 -23.43 3.67
C GLU A 170 16.02 -23.47 2.48
N GLY A 171 17.32 -23.43 2.75
CA GLY A 171 18.33 -23.26 1.70
C GLY A 171 18.25 -21.89 1.00
N ASP A 172 19.12 -21.66 0.04
CA ASP A 172 19.11 -20.48 -0.80
C ASP A 172 18.06 -20.61 -1.92
N ALA A 173 17.51 -19.48 -2.35
CA ALA A 173 16.64 -19.46 -3.52
C ALA A 173 17.48 -19.67 -4.79
N ALA A 174 17.00 -20.54 -5.70
CA ALA A 174 17.65 -20.76 -6.98
C ALA A 174 17.61 -19.49 -7.83
N LYS A 175 18.75 -19.14 -8.43
CA LYS A 175 18.90 -17.93 -9.25
C LYS A 175 18.67 -18.24 -10.72
N ILE A 176 18.02 -17.33 -11.40
CA ILE A 176 17.76 -17.44 -12.83
C ILE A 176 19.06 -17.19 -13.60
N ARG A 177 19.66 -18.23 -14.13
CA ARG A 177 20.90 -18.14 -14.90
C ARG A 177 20.64 -17.67 -16.33
N GLN A 178 19.54 -18.09 -16.91
CA GLN A 178 19.18 -17.76 -18.29
C GLN A 178 17.66 -17.79 -18.50
N ILE A 179 17.18 -16.82 -19.29
CA ILE A 179 15.82 -16.83 -19.85
C ILE A 179 15.96 -16.85 -21.37
N ARG A 180 15.31 -17.83 -22.00
CA ARG A 180 15.24 -17.95 -23.46
C ARG A 180 13.79 -17.84 -23.91
N ILE A 181 13.53 -17.05 -24.95
CA ILE A 181 12.24 -16.96 -25.61
C ILE A 181 12.42 -17.50 -27.02
N LEU A 182 11.86 -18.69 -27.26
CA LEU A 182 11.93 -19.36 -28.58
C LEU A 182 10.71 -19.00 -29.40
N GLY A 183 10.92 -18.76 -30.71
CA GLY A 183 9.83 -18.38 -31.62
C GLY A 183 9.62 -16.87 -31.76
N ALA A 184 10.23 -16.05 -30.91
CA ALA A 184 10.22 -14.59 -31.04
C ALA A 184 11.15 -14.17 -32.20
N LYS A 185 10.56 -13.58 -33.25
CA LYS A 185 11.25 -13.09 -34.45
C LYS A 185 11.05 -11.58 -34.67
N VAL A 186 9.91 -11.07 -34.24
CA VAL A 186 9.49 -9.67 -34.46
C VAL A 186 10.13 -8.73 -33.46
N PHE A 187 10.17 -9.12 -32.19
CA PHE A 187 10.78 -8.33 -31.13
C PHE A 187 12.08 -8.97 -30.65
N LYS A 188 13.04 -8.15 -30.29
CA LYS A 188 14.30 -8.64 -29.73
C LYS A 188 14.03 -9.32 -28.38
N GLN A 189 14.74 -10.41 -28.12
CA GLN A 189 14.61 -11.14 -26.86
C GLN A 189 14.86 -10.23 -25.64
N ASP A 190 15.83 -9.32 -25.74
CA ASP A 190 16.18 -8.41 -24.65
C ASP A 190 15.03 -7.44 -24.33
N ASP A 191 14.32 -6.92 -25.35
CA ASP A 191 13.16 -6.05 -25.15
C ASP A 191 12.01 -6.80 -24.45
N LEU A 192 11.84 -8.09 -24.77
CA LEU A 192 10.83 -8.94 -24.15
C LEU A 192 11.21 -9.31 -22.71
N ILE A 193 12.48 -9.53 -22.43
CA ILE A 193 12.96 -9.80 -21.06
C ILE A 193 12.87 -8.52 -20.22
N GLU A 194 13.07 -7.34 -20.81
CA GLU A 194 12.98 -6.06 -20.09
C GLU A 194 11.59 -5.78 -19.50
N ILE A 195 10.52 -6.25 -20.15
CA ILE A 195 9.16 -6.08 -19.64
C ILE A 195 8.77 -7.13 -18.59
N MET A 196 9.56 -8.19 -18.41
CA MET A 196 9.35 -9.22 -17.40
C MET A 196 9.84 -8.76 -16.03
N SER A 197 9.26 -9.28 -14.97
CA SER A 197 9.73 -9.07 -13.60
C SER A 197 10.90 -9.98 -13.23
N LEU A 198 10.92 -11.19 -13.80
CA LEU A 198 12.03 -12.14 -13.66
C LEU A 198 13.17 -11.78 -14.61
N ARG A 199 14.40 -11.73 -14.08
CA ARG A 199 15.62 -11.36 -14.82
C ARG A 199 16.80 -12.22 -14.41
N THR A 200 17.83 -12.22 -15.24
CA THR A 200 19.15 -12.72 -14.84
C THR A 200 19.79 -11.80 -13.81
N PRO A 201 20.72 -12.30 -12.96
CA PRO A 201 21.39 -11.50 -11.94
C PRO A 201 22.03 -10.23 -12.51
N ASP A 202 21.74 -9.10 -11.89
CA ASP A 202 22.36 -7.80 -12.15
C ASP A 202 22.95 -7.21 -10.86
N TRP A 203 23.60 -6.05 -10.94
CA TRP A 203 24.25 -5.40 -9.79
C TRP A 203 23.28 -4.96 -8.68
N LEU A 204 21.97 -4.88 -8.97
CA LEU A 204 20.90 -4.53 -8.03
C LEU A 204 20.11 -5.74 -7.55
N SER A 205 20.39 -6.94 -8.03
CA SER A 205 19.63 -8.16 -7.69
C SER A 205 19.65 -8.49 -6.19
N TRP A 206 20.69 -8.05 -5.47
CA TRP A 206 20.75 -8.18 -4.00
C TRP A 206 19.59 -7.43 -3.28
N TYR A 207 19.08 -6.37 -3.90
CA TYR A 207 17.97 -5.57 -3.37
C TYR A 207 16.64 -5.95 -4.01
N THR A 208 16.61 -6.08 -5.33
CA THR A 208 15.38 -6.29 -6.10
C THR A 208 14.86 -7.72 -6.06
N LYS A 209 15.75 -8.69 -5.81
CA LYS A 209 15.45 -10.13 -5.84
C LYS A 209 14.74 -10.56 -7.13
N ASN A 210 15.00 -9.87 -8.24
CA ASN A 210 14.43 -10.16 -9.56
C ASN A 210 15.05 -11.41 -10.21
N ASP A 211 16.22 -11.82 -9.72
CA ASP A 211 16.95 -13.03 -10.10
C ASP A 211 16.42 -14.29 -9.38
N GLN A 212 15.50 -14.14 -8.43
CA GLN A 212 14.91 -15.26 -7.68
C GLN A 212 13.62 -15.72 -8.35
N TYR A 213 13.57 -16.99 -8.69
CA TYR A 213 12.42 -17.62 -9.32
C TYR A 213 11.20 -17.68 -8.39
N SER A 214 10.04 -17.39 -8.96
CA SER A 214 8.74 -17.66 -8.36
C SER A 214 7.77 -18.08 -9.46
N LYS A 215 7.03 -19.18 -9.25
CA LYS A 215 6.02 -19.65 -10.19
C LYS A 215 4.94 -18.59 -10.45
N GLN A 216 4.54 -17.84 -9.43
CA GLN A 216 3.57 -16.74 -9.54
C GLN A 216 4.11 -15.59 -10.41
N LYS A 217 5.38 -15.21 -10.21
CA LYS A 217 6.02 -14.19 -11.05
C LYS A 217 6.12 -14.64 -12.50
N LEU A 218 6.48 -15.89 -12.75
CA LEU A 218 6.55 -16.40 -14.11
C LEU A 218 5.18 -16.38 -14.80
N GLN A 219 4.11 -16.79 -14.11
CA GLN A 219 2.76 -16.70 -14.67
C GLN A 219 2.36 -15.26 -14.99
N ALA A 220 2.66 -14.31 -14.10
CA ALA A 220 2.42 -12.88 -14.35
C ALA A 220 3.25 -12.37 -15.54
N ASP A 221 4.49 -12.80 -15.68
CA ASP A 221 5.36 -12.45 -16.80
C ASP A 221 4.85 -13.02 -18.12
N LEU A 222 4.32 -14.25 -18.16
CA LEU A 222 3.68 -14.82 -19.35
C LEU A 222 2.44 -13.99 -19.79
N GLU A 223 1.62 -13.56 -18.83
CA GLU A 223 0.49 -12.65 -19.14
C GLU A 223 0.97 -11.26 -19.58
N THR A 224 2.09 -10.78 -19.05
CA THR A 224 2.72 -9.54 -19.50
C THR A 224 3.20 -9.66 -20.95
N LEU A 225 3.88 -10.75 -21.30
CA LEU A 225 4.27 -11.04 -22.67
C LEU A 225 3.06 -11.14 -23.59
N ARG A 226 2.02 -11.86 -23.19
CA ARG A 226 0.78 -11.97 -23.95
C ARG A 226 0.13 -10.61 -24.18
N SER A 227 0.03 -9.81 -23.16
CA SER A 227 -0.52 -8.45 -23.25
C SER A 227 0.34 -7.55 -24.14
N TYR A 228 1.66 -7.70 -24.09
CA TYR A 228 2.59 -6.94 -24.92
C TYR A 228 2.35 -7.17 -26.42
N TYR A 229 2.21 -8.44 -26.81
CA TYR A 229 1.93 -8.81 -28.20
C TYR A 229 0.51 -8.42 -28.64
N LEU A 230 -0.51 -8.72 -27.82
CA LEU A 230 -1.90 -8.36 -28.10
C LEU A 230 -2.13 -6.85 -28.22
N ASN A 231 -1.35 -6.04 -27.50
CA ASN A 231 -1.43 -4.59 -27.58
C ASN A 231 -0.68 -4.00 -28.79
N ARG A 232 0.02 -4.86 -29.55
CA ARG A 232 0.75 -4.49 -30.76
C ARG A 232 0.23 -5.18 -32.02
N GLY A 233 -0.97 -5.73 -31.95
CA GLY A 233 -1.69 -6.28 -33.08
C GLY A 233 -1.62 -7.79 -33.26
N TYR A 234 -0.82 -8.50 -32.48
CA TYR A 234 -0.62 -9.94 -32.62
C TYR A 234 -1.74 -10.73 -31.92
N LEU A 235 -2.92 -10.76 -32.56
CA LEU A 235 -4.13 -11.39 -32.00
C LEU A 235 -3.99 -12.90 -31.79
N GLU A 236 -3.24 -13.55 -32.66
CA GLU A 236 -3.01 -15.00 -32.64
C GLU A 236 -1.84 -15.40 -31.76
N PHE A 237 -1.22 -14.45 -31.04
CA PHE A 237 -0.12 -14.76 -30.11
C PHE A 237 -0.52 -15.80 -29.07
N ASN A 238 0.31 -16.81 -28.97
CA ASN A 238 0.14 -17.89 -27.98
C ASN A 238 1.47 -18.26 -27.34
N VAL A 239 1.43 -18.63 -26.07
CA VAL A 239 2.54 -19.29 -25.38
C VAL A 239 2.34 -20.79 -25.56
N GLU A 240 3.16 -21.42 -26.40
CA GLU A 240 3.07 -22.83 -26.76
C GLU A 240 3.55 -23.74 -25.62
N GLY A 241 4.54 -23.27 -24.87
CA GLY A 241 5.07 -24.02 -23.75
C GLY A 241 6.03 -23.22 -22.89
N THR A 242 6.19 -23.65 -21.67
CA THR A 242 7.15 -23.09 -20.72
C THR A 242 7.89 -24.22 -20.03
N GLN A 243 9.20 -24.24 -20.17
CA GLN A 243 10.07 -25.20 -19.52
C GLN A 243 10.95 -24.51 -18.50
N VAL A 244 10.97 -25.05 -17.29
CA VAL A 244 11.84 -24.59 -16.19
C VAL A 244 12.74 -25.75 -15.81
N SER A 245 14.05 -25.58 -16.01
CA SER A 245 15.06 -26.59 -15.72
C SER A 245 15.95 -26.13 -14.58
N LEU A 246 16.21 -27.02 -13.64
CA LEU A 246 17.04 -26.79 -12.47
C LEU A 246 18.39 -27.48 -12.65
N SER A 247 19.46 -26.80 -12.29
CA SER A 247 20.82 -27.40 -12.26
C SER A 247 20.91 -28.54 -11.23
N PRO A 248 21.82 -29.49 -11.40
CA PRO A 248 21.96 -30.64 -10.47
C PRO A 248 22.23 -30.21 -9.02
N ASP A 249 22.93 -29.08 -8.81
CA ASP A 249 23.23 -28.50 -7.50
C ASP A 249 22.07 -27.67 -6.90
N ARG A 250 20.93 -27.58 -7.63
CA ARG A 250 19.71 -26.84 -7.26
C ARG A 250 19.90 -25.35 -7.01
N LYS A 251 20.97 -24.74 -7.53
CA LYS A 251 21.27 -23.31 -7.33
C LYS A 251 20.93 -22.46 -8.54
N ASP A 252 21.05 -23.01 -9.76
CA ASP A 252 20.81 -22.28 -11.00
C ASP A 252 19.54 -22.77 -11.70
N LEU A 253 18.81 -21.86 -12.32
CA LEU A 253 17.55 -22.10 -12.97
C LEU A 253 17.57 -21.54 -14.39
N TYR A 254 17.07 -22.33 -15.34
CA TYR A 254 16.98 -21.99 -16.76
C TYR A 254 15.51 -22.00 -17.15
N ILE A 255 15.05 -20.90 -17.74
CA ILE A 255 13.66 -20.74 -18.18
C ILE A 255 13.66 -20.66 -19.70
N THR A 256 12.88 -21.53 -20.34
CA THR A 256 12.63 -21.49 -21.79
C THR A 256 11.14 -21.29 -22.02
N ILE A 257 10.78 -20.25 -22.76
CA ILE A 257 9.40 -19.91 -23.12
C ILE A 257 9.30 -20.05 -24.63
N SER A 258 8.44 -20.95 -25.11
CA SER A 258 8.16 -21.10 -26.54
C SER A 258 6.91 -20.33 -26.88
N VAL A 259 7.00 -19.45 -27.88
CA VAL A 259 5.90 -18.58 -28.31
C VAL A 259 5.64 -18.72 -29.80
N GLY A 260 4.35 -18.67 -30.17
CA GLY A 260 3.88 -18.46 -31.53
C GLY A 260 3.39 -17.02 -31.67
N GLU A 261 4.09 -16.20 -32.48
CA GLU A 261 3.80 -14.78 -32.57
C GLU A 261 2.53 -14.47 -33.36
N GLY A 262 2.26 -15.25 -34.38
CA GLY A 262 1.21 -14.94 -35.37
C GLY A 262 1.55 -13.71 -36.22
N GLU A 263 0.57 -13.20 -36.92
CA GLU A 263 0.70 -12.02 -37.79
C GLU A 263 0.06 -10.79 -37.14
N PRO A 264 0.53 -9.56 -37.45
CA PRO A 264 -0.06 -8.35 -36.89
C PRO A 264 -1.36 -7.98 -37.61
N TYR A 265 -2.40 -7.73 -36.87
CA TYR A 265 -3.71 -7.30 -37.36
C TYR A 265 -3.91 -5.80 -37.13
N LYS A 266 -4.54 -5.16 -38.10
CA LYS A 266 -5.09 -3.81 -37.99
C LYS A 266 -6.57 -3.89 -37.65
N VAL A 267 -7.07 -2.87 -36.99
CA VAL A 267 -8.49 -2.70 -36.73
C VAL A 267 -9.18 -2.39 -38.07
N GLY A 268 -10.14 -3.20 -38.44
CA GLY A 268 -11.03 -2.95 -39.54
C GLY A 268 -12.20 -2.04 -39.13
N GLU A 269 -13.41 -2.48 -39.36
CA GLU A 269 -14.62 -1.76 -38.95
C GLU A 269 -14.95 -2.05 -37.51
N VAL A 270 -15.38 -0.99 -36.76
CA VAL A 270 -15.90 -1.13 -35.41
C VAL A 270 -17.38 -0.77 -35.40
N LYS A 271 -18.24 -1.78 -35.25
CA LYS A 271 -19.70 -1.65 -35.23
C LYS A 271 -20.20 -1.65 -33.78
N LEU A 272 -21.24 -0.86 -33.53
CA LEU A 272 -22.08 -0.98 -32.37
C LEU A 272 -23.29 -1.82 -32.70
N GLY A 273 -23.66 -2.76 -31.85
CA GLY A 273 -24.84 -3.61 -32.03
C GLY A 273 -25.55 -3.81 -30.68
N GLY A 274 -26.75 -4.36 -30.70
CA GLY A 274 -27.55 -4.56 -29.52
C GLY A 274 -28.49 -3.39 -29.21
N GLU A 275 -28.85 -3.22 -27.96
CA GLU A 275 -29.79 -2.19 -27.51
C GLU A 275 -29.04 -0.92 -27.10
N MET A 276 -29.21 0.16 -27.87
CA MET A 276 -28.55 1.44 -27.61
C MET A 276 -29.53 2.39 -26.92
N LEU A 277 -29.38 2.53 -25.59
CA LEU A 277 -30.18 3.44 -24.77
C LEU A 277 -29.63 4.86 -24.72
N VAL A 278 -28.41 5.05 -25.20
CA VAL A 278 -27.69 6.32 -25.30
C VAL A 278 -27.45 6.60 -26.78
N PRO A 279 -27.46 7.85 -27.24
CA PRO A 279 -27.17 8.19 -28.62
C PRO A 279 -25.84 7.57 -29.10
N GLU A 280 -25.87 6.98 -30.30
CA GLU A 280 -24.71 6.27 -30.86
C GLU A 280 -23.46 7.15 -30.91
N ASP A 281 -23.62 8.43 -31.21
CA ASP A 281 -22.52 9.41 -31.27
C ASP A 281 -21.83 9.61 -29.92
N GLU A 282 -22.55 9.49 -28.81
CA GLU A 282 -21.97 9.56 -27.47
C GLU A 282 -21.18 8.27 -27.17
N LEU A 283 -21.71 7.11 -27.51
CA LEU A 283 -21.02 5.82 -27.31
C LEU A 283 -19.78 5.73 -28.20
N ARG A 284 -19.85 6.23 -29.44
CA ARG A 284 -18.68 6.26 -30.34
C ARG A 284 -17.52 7.08 -29.80
N LYS A 285 -17.76 8.16 -29.05
CA LYS A 285 -16.72 8.95 -28.40
C LYS A 285 -15.97 8.18 -27.28
N LEU A 286 -16.58 7.15 -26.73
CA LEU A 286 -15.97 6.29 -25.70
C LEU A 286 -15.07 5.21 -26.30
N ILE A 287 -15.18 4.95 -27.61
CA ILE A 287 -14.41 3.95 -28.31
C ILE A 287 -13.00 4.49 -28.57
N ARG A 288 -12.01 3.82 -28.01
CA ARG A 288 -10.58 4.18 -28.14
C ARG A 288 -9.88 3.47 -29.29
N VAL A 289 -10.57 2.55 -29.94
CA VAL A 289 -10.08 1.74 -31.07
C VAL A 289 -10.65 2.32 -32.35
N GLN A 290 -9.79 2.79 -33.26
CA GLN A 290 -10.21 3.38 -34.54
C GLN A 290 -9.84 2.48 -35.71
N SER A 291 -10.62 2.52 -36.76
CA SER A 291 -10.31 1.82 -38.04
C SER A 291 -8.96 2.27 -38.60
N GLY A 292 -8.13 1.30 -38.99
CA GLY A 292 -6.76 1.53 -39.48
C GLY A 292 -5.68 1.49 -38.37
N ASP A 293 -6.05 1.61 -37.08
CA ASP A 293 -5.11 1.48 -35.97
C ASP A 293 -4.54 0.06 -35.90
N THR A 294 -3.34 -0.08 -35.36
CA THR A 294 -2.86 -1.39 -34.92
C THR A 294 -3.74 -1.88 -33.78
N PHE A 295 -4.21 -3.12 -33.86
CA PHE A 295 -5.04 -3.67 -32.79
C PHE A 295 -4.36 -3.58 -31.42
N SER A 296 -5.15 -3.25 -30.40
CA SER A 296 -4.72 -3.26 -29.00
C SER A 296 -5.85 -3.78 -28.12
N ARG A 297 -5.60 -4.90 -27.42
CA ARG A 297 -6.55 -5.49 -26.45
C ARG A 297 -6.88 -4.52 -25.32
N GLU A 298 -5.88 -3.76 -24.87
CA GLU A 298 -6.06 -2.76 -23.81
C GLU A 298 -7.03 -1.66 -24.25
N LYS A 299 -6.87 -1.11 -25.47
CA LYS A 299 -7.78 -0.09 -26.01
C LYS A 299 -9.19 -0.64 -26.18
N LEU A 300 -9.33 -1.89 -26.67
CA LEU A 300 -10.63 -2.54 -26.86
C LEU A 300 -11.33 -2.74 -25.50
N ASN A 301 -10.66 -3.33 -24.53
CA ASN A 301 -11.21 -3.53 -23.19
C ASN A 301 -11.55 -2.19 -22.51
N ALA A 302 -10.72 -1.17 -22.72
CA ALA A 302 -11.00 0.17 -22.19
C ALA A 302 -12.25 0.78 -22.87
N SER A 303 -12.51 0.48 -24.13
CA SER A 303 -13.71 0.94 -24.85
C SER A 303 -14.97 0.23 -24.35
N THR A 304 -14.95 -1.10 -24.26
CA THR A 304 -16.09 -1.89 -23.74
C THR A 304 -16.41 -1.50 -22.30
N LYS A 305 -15.38 -1.34 -21.47
CA LYS A 305 -15.56 -0.89 -20.08
C LYS A 305 -16.13 0.53 -20.01
N ALA A 306 -15.65 1.47 -20.80
CA ALA A 306 -16.15 2.84 -20.80
C ALA A 306 -17.63 2.93 -21.21
N ILE A 307 -18.07 2.10 -22.15
CA ILE A 307 -19.49 2.00 -22.55
C ILE A 307 -20.31 1.37 -21.41
N SER A 308 -19.85 0.27 -20.82
CA SER A 308 -20.52 -0.37 -19.69
C SER A 308 -20.62 0.57 -18.49
N ASP A 309 -19.52 1.27 -18.12
CA ASP A 309 -19.48 2.25 -17.03
C ASP A 309 -20.48 3.42 -17.32
N ARG A 310 -20.57 3.87 -18.58
CA ARG A 310 -21.50 4.93 -18.96
C ARG A 310 -22.96 4.51 -18.76
N LEU A 311 -23.32 3.30 -19.17
CA LEU A 311 -24.65 2.74 -18.97
C LEU A 311 -24.94 2.48 -17.48
N SER A 312 -23.95 1.97 -16.76
CA SER A 312 -24.06 1.72 -15.32
C SER A 312 -24.31 2.99 -14.51
N ASN A 313 -23.79 4.14 -14.97
CA ASN A 313 -24.04 5.42 -14.32
C ASN A 313 -25.48 5.93 -14.50
N ASP A 314 -26.19 5.41 -15.51
CA ASP A 314 -27.61 5.72 -15.78
C ASP A 314 -28.57 4.68 -15.15
N GLY A 315 -28.06 3.78 -14.32
CA GLY A 315 -28.86 2.79 -13.58
C GLY A 315 -28.79 1.37 -14.12
N TYR A 316 -28.06 1.10 -15.18
CA TYR A 316 -27.94 -0.24 -15.79
C TYR A 316 -26.79 -1.03 -15.16
N ALA A 317 -26.97 -1.47 -13.91
CA ALA A 317 -25.93 -2.11 -13.11
C ALA A 317 -25.31 -3.35 -13.75
N PHE A 318 -26.08 -4.07 -14.55
CA PHE A 318 -25.70 -5.32 -15.19
C PHE A 318 -25.38 -5.17 -16.67
N ALA A 319 -25.18 -3.93 -17.15
CA ALA A 319 -24.83 -3.65 -18.53
C ALA A 319 -23.58 -4.41 -18.95
N ASN A 320 -23.71 -5.22 -19.96
CA ASN A 320 -22.62 -6.00 -20.54
C ASN A 320 -22.33 -5.52 -21.97
N VAL A 321 -21.05 -5.40 -22.29
CA VAL A 321 -20.59 -5.02 -23.62
C VAL A 321 -19.58 -6.04 -24.09
N ASN A 322 -20.01 -6.92 -24.98
CA ASN A 322 -19.18 -7.97 -25.54
C ASN A 322 -18.59 -7.53 -26.88
N ALA A 323 -17.29 -7.66 -27.04
CA ALA A 323 -16.59 -7.43 -28.31
C ALA A 323 -16.46 -8.76 -29.06
N ALA A 324 -17.18 -8.91 -30.14
CA ALA A 324 -17.07 -10.07 -31.03
C ALA A 324 -16.07 -9.75 -32.16
N PRO A 325 -14.91 -10.44 -32.22
CA PRO A 325 -13.95 -10.27 -33.30
C PRO A 325 -14.35 -11.07 -34.55
N GLU A 326 -14.21 -10.48 -35.72
CA GLU A 326 -14.28 -11.13 -37.02
C GLU A 326 -12.95 -10.90 -37.74
N LEU A 327 -12.16 -11.97 -37.89
CA LEU A 327 -10.81 -11.89 -38.44
C LEU A 327 -10.82 -12.15 -39.94
N ASP A 328 -10.35 -11.19 -40.73
CA ASP A 328 -10.00 -11.35 -42.13
C ASP A 328 -8.49 -11.62 -42.24
N LYS A 329 -8.13 -12.90 -42.43
CA LYS A 329 -6.74 -13.34 -42.48
C LYS A 329 -6.02 -12.87 -43.74
N ASP A 330 -6.76 -12.73 -44.83
CA ASP A 330 -6.18 -12.31 -46.14
C ASP A 330 -5.80 -10.83 -46.10
N LYS A 331 -6.63 -10.00 -45.53
CA LYS A 331 -6.39 -8.56 -45.35
C LYS A 331 -5.66 -8.20 -44.07
N ARG A 332 -5.46 -9.17 -43.15
CA ARG A 332 -4.90 -8.95 -41.80
C ARG A 332 -5.64 -7.86 -41.06
N THR A 333 -6.97 -7.87 -41.14
CA THR A 333 -7.84 -6.94 -40.42
C THR A 333 -8.75 -7.67 -39.46
N ALA A 334 -9.00 -7.05 -38.31
CA ALA A 334 -9.94 -7.52 -37.33
C ALA A 334 -11.09 -6.52 -37.22
N ASN A 335 -12.28 -6.94 -37.62
CA ASN A 335 -13.50 -6.18 -37.39
C ASN A 335 -14.05 -6.52 -36.01
N PHE A 336 -14.66 -5.57 -35.36
CA PHE A 336 -15.23 -5.77 -34.03
C PHE A 336 -16.68 -5.29 -33.99
N THR A 337 -17.59 -6.15 -33.54
CA THR A 337 -18.93 -5.73 -33.18
C THR A 337 -19.01 -5.66 -31.65
N LEU A 338 -19.19 -4.45 -31.12
CA LEU A 338 -19.42 -4.21 -29.72
C LEU A 338 -20.92 -4.41 -29.44
N PHE A 339 -21.28 -5.58 -28.99
CA PHE A 339 -22.66 -5.93 -28.71
C PHE A 339 -23.03 -5.46 -27.30
N ILE A 340 -23.99 -4.53 -27.22
CA ILE A 340 -24.42 -3.86 -26.02
C ILE A 340 -25.70 -4.55 -25.53
N ASP A 341 -25.64 -5.11 -24.33
CA ASP A 341 -26.79 -5.60 -23.57
C ASP A 341 -26.88 -4.80 -22.28
N PRO A 342 -27.75 -3.77 -22.21
CA PRO A 342 -27.85 -2.94 -21.02
C PRO A 342 -28.53 -3.65 -19.86
N GLY A 343 -29.29 -4.71 -20.12
CA GLY A 343 -30.12 -5.33 -19.12
C GLY A 343 -31.21 -4.39 -18.60
N ARG A 344 -31.65 -4.58 -17.37
CA ARG A 344 -32.68 -3.74 -16.75
C ARG A 344 -32.07 -2.59 -15.96
N ARG A 345 -32.78 -1.47 -15.95
CA ARG A 345 -32.46 -0.35 -15.09
C ARG A 345 -32.84 -0.68 -13.65
N VAL A 346 -31.89 -0.46 -12.73
CA VAL A 346 -32.10 -0.82 -11.30
C VAL A 346 -31.78 0.35 -10.38
N TYR A 347 -32.38 0.35 -9.22
CA TYR A 347 -32.07 1.29 -8.17
C TYR A 347 -31.61 0.56 -6.90
N VAL A 348 -30.88 1.28 -6.08
CA VAL A 348 -30.34 0.75 -4.82
C VAL A 348 -31.45 0.73 -3.78
N ARG A 349 -31.84 -0.47 -3.32
CA ARG A 349 -32.85 -0.61 -2.29
C ARG A 349 -32.31 -0.17 -0.93
N ARG A 350 -31.15 -0.69 -0.54
CA ARG A 350 -30.50 -0.38 0.75
C ARG A 350 -29.01 -0.62 0.68
N ILE A 351 -28.28 0.02 1.61
CA ILE A 351 -26.86 -0.17 1.84
C ILE A 351 -26.70 -0.93 3.16
N VAL A 352 -26.13 -2.12 3.11
CA VAL A 352 -25.91 -3.00 4.27
C VAL A 352 -24.44 -3.01 4.60
N VAL A 353 -24.08 -2.60 5.80
CA VAL A 353 -22.69 -2.59 6.27
C VAL A 353 -22.46 -3.77 7.21
N ASN A 354 -21.39 -4.52 6.97
CA ASN A 354 -21.01 -5.71 7.73
C ASN A 354 -19.52 -5.69 8.05
N GLY A 355 -19.15 -6.22 9.24
CA GLY A 355 -17.76 -6.33 9.68
C GLY A 355 -17.23 -5.14 10.49
N ASN A 356 -18.05 -4.12 10.72
CA ASN A 356 -17.74 -2.97 11.56
C ASN A 356 -18.10 -3.26 13.04
N THR A 357 -17.20 -3.90 13.77
CA THR A 357 -17.42 -4.26 15.17
C THR A 357 -17.14 -3.11 16.16
N LYS A 358 -16.23 -2.21 15.80
CA LYS A 358 -15.80 -1.04 16.59
C LYS A 358 -16.26 0.27 15.97
N THR A 359 -16.16 0.38 14.64
CA THR A 359 -16.53 1.59 13.90
C THR A 359 -18.02 1.71 13.81
N ARG A 360 -18.58 2.86 14.16
CA ARG A 360 -20.03 3.12 14.06
C ARG A 360 -20.45 3.11 12.60
N ASP A 361 -21.65 2.61 12.34
CA ASP A 361 -22.24 2.50 11.00
C ASP A 361 -22.31 3.87 10.29
N GLU A 362 -22.62 4.94 11.01
CA GLU A 362 -22.66 6.31 10.50
C GLU A 362 -21.32 6.78 9.90
N VAL A 363 -20.19 6.28 10.43
CA VAL A 363 -18.85 6.65 9.93
C VAL A 363 -18.60 6.09 8.53
N ILE A 364 -19.18 4.95 8.22
CA ILE A 364 -19.09 4.34 6.89
C ILE A 364 -20.11 4.96 5.96
N ARG A 365 -21.38 5.08 6.40
CA ARG A 365 -22.50 5.61 5.59
C ARG A 365 -22.27 7.03 5.10
N ARG A 366 -21.69 7.91 5.92
CA ARG A 366 -21.40 9.29 5.53
C ARG A 366 -20.37 9.43 4.40
N GLU A 367 -19.58 8.38 4.17
CA GLU A 367 -18.64 8.34 3.05
C GLU A 367 -19.30 7.91 1.73
N PHE A 368 -20.53 7.39 1.79
CA PHE A 368 -21.24 6.95 0.60
C PHE A 368 -21.78 8.14 -0.20
N ARG A 369 -21.59 8.07 -1.52
CA ARG A 369 -22.16 8.98 -2.51
C ARG A 369 -23.37 8.40 -3.20
N GLN A 370 -23.42 7.06 -3.30
CA GLN A 370 -24.64 6.37 -3.72
C GLN A 370 -25.66 6.43 -2.60
N MET A 371 -26.87 6.90 -2.95
CA MET A 371 -27.99 6.98 -2.02
C MET A 371 -28.91 5.77 -2.14
N GLU A 372 -29.53 5.37 -1.03
CA GLU A 372 -30.65 4.42 -1.02
C GLU A 372 -31.87 5.04 -1.75
N GLY A 373 -32.62 4.23 -2.47
CA GLY A 373 -33.73 4.69 -3.32
C GLY A 373 -33.31 5.42 -4.61
N GLY A 374 -32.03 5.70 -4.79
CA GLY A 374 -31.50 6.31 -6.00
C GLY A 374 -31.16 5.29 -7.08
N TRP A 375 -31.11 5.75 -8.34
CA TRP A 375 -30.60 4.92 -9.43
C TRP A 375 -29.18 4.44 -9.15
N TYR A 376 -28.90 3.19 -9.49
CA TYR A 376 -27.55 2.63 -9.41
C TYR A 376 -26.57 3.48 -10.23
N SER A 377 -25.40 3.74 -9.67
CA SER A 377 -24.29 4.38 -10.39
C SER A 377 -22.97 3.76 -9.97
N ALA A 378 -22.32 3.07 -10.90
CA ALA A 378 -21.01 2.47 -10.67
C ALA A 378 -19.97 3.49 -10.21
N ALA A 379 -19.98 4.69 -10.81
CA ALA A 379 -19.07 5.77 -10.43
C ALA A 379 -19.28 6.24 -8.99
N GLN A 380 -20.54 6.35 -8.54
CA GLN A 380 -20.85 6.74 -7.17
C GLN A 380 -20.47 5.63 -6.16
N ILE A 381 -20.68 4.37 -6.50
CA ILE A 381 -20.30 3.22 -5.66
C ILE A 381 -18.77 3.13 -5.54
N ASP A 382 -18.06 3.25 -6.65
CA ASP A 382 -16.60 3.28 -6.66
C ASP A 382 -16.04 4.49 -5.90
N ALA A 383 -16.66 5.65 -6.03
CA ALA A 383 -16.29 6.82 -5.24
C ALA A 383 -16.51 6.57 -3.75
N SER A 384 -17.64 5.96 -3.38
CA SER A 384 -17.96 5.60 -2.00
C SER A 384 -16.93 4.63 -1.42
N LYS A 385 -16.61 3.56 -2.16
CA LYS A 385 -15.57 2.60 -1.78
C LYS A 385 -14.23 3.28 -1.54
N ARG A 386 -13.77 4.09 -2.51
CA ARG A 386 -12.50 4.84 -2.37
C ARG A 386 -12.49 5.78 -1.17
N ARG A 387 -13.62 6.40 -0.82
CA ARG A 387 -13.74 7.27 0.35
C ARG A 387 -13.62 6.48 1.64
N VAL A 388 -14.32 5.35 1.75
CA VAL A 388 -14.20 4.43 2.90
C VAL A 388 -12.76 3.91 3.02
N ASP A 389 -12.12 3.50 1.93
CA ASP A 389 -10.71 3.09 1.92
C ASP A 389 -9.76 4.20 2.42
N ARG A 390 -10.00 5.45 2.01
CA ARG A 390 -9.20 6.61 2.42
C ARG A 390 -9.28 6.93 3.91
N THR A 391 -10.33 6.51 4.62
CA THR A 391 -10.40 6.65 6.08
C THR A 391 -9.26 5.91 6.78
N ASN A 392 -8.74 4.88 6.12
CA ASN A 392 -7.66 4.03 6.62
C ASN A 392 -8.01 3.26 7.92
N TYR A 393 -9.31 3.07 8.21
CA TYR A 393 -9.78 2.31 9.37
C TYR A 393 -9.89 0.81 9.09
N PHE A 394 -9.87 0.43 7.83
CA PHE A 394 -10.10 -0.93 7.35
C PHE A 394 -8.87 -1.49 6.62
N ALA A 395 -8.61 -2.78 6.82
CA ALA A 395 -7.60 -3.51 6.07
C ALA A 395 -8.11 -3.88 4.68
N GLU A 396 -9.44 -4.09 4.57
CA GLU A 396 -10.10 -4.46 3.33
C GLU A 396 -11.51 -3.86 3.31
N VAL A 397 -11.92 -3.34 2.15
CA VAL A 397 -13.26 -2.84 1.87
C VAL A 397 -13.77 -3.51 0.60
N GLY A 398 -14.72 -4.43 0.75
CA GLY A 398 -15.45 -5.06 -0.34
C GLY A 398 -16.80 -4.40 -0.53
N VAL A 399 -17.20 -4.16 -1.78
CA VAL A 399 -18.56 -3.70 -2.11
C VAL A 399 -19.12 -4.64 -3.16
N GLU A 400 -20.22 -5.30 -2.83
CA GLU A 400 -20.93 -6.21 -3.71
C GLU A 400 -22.36 -5.67 -3.93
N THR A 401 -22.88 -5.84 -5.13
CA THR A 401 -24.19 -5.33 -5.52
C THR A 401 -25.09 -6.47 -6.05
N PRO A 402 -25.52 -7.40 -5.18
CA PRO A 402 -26.38 -8.49 -5.59
C PRO A 402 -27.79 -7.99 -5.95
N ALA A 403 -28.37 -8.62 -6.98
CA ALA A 403 -29.78 -8.43 -7.30
C ALA A 403 -30.67 -8.92 -6.14
N VAL A 404 -31.79 -8.22 -5.91
CA VAL A 404 -32.75 -8.60 -4.88
C VAL A 404 -33.65 -9.71 -5.39
N ALA A 405 -33.75 -10.83 -4.67
CA ALA A 405 -34.61 -11.92 -5.04
C ALA A 405 -36.07 -11.45 -5.10
N GLY A 406 -36.76 -11.73 -6.20
CA GLY A 406 -38.15 -11.33 -6.43
C GLY A 406 -38.38 -9.89 -6.88
N SER A 407 -37.31 -9.06 -6.99
CA SER A 407 -37.40 -7.68 -7.48
C SER A 407 -36.34 -7.44 -8.56
N PRO A 408 -36.71 -7.56 -9.83
CA PRO A 408 -35.75 -7.54 -10.94
C PRO A 408 -35.16 -6.16 -11.23
N ASP A 409 -35.69 -5.11 -10.60
CA ASP A 409 -35.31 -3.70 -10.74
C ASP A 409 -34.56 -3.14 -9.50
N GLN A 410 -34.16 -4.00 -8.55
CA GLN A 410 -33.52 -3.58 -7.31
C GLN A 410 -32.21 -4.34 -7.06
N VAL A 411 -31.26 -3.61 -6.47
CA VAL A 411 -30.01 -4.17 -5.95
C VAL A 411 -29.79 -3.74 -4.51
N ASP A 412 -29.22 -4.61 -3.70
CA ASP A 412 -28.66 -4.23 -2.40
C ASP A 412 -27.18 -3.90 -2.56
N VAL A 413 -26.67 -2.91 -1.84
CA VAL A 413 -25.25 -2.62 -1.78
C VAL A 413 -24.69 -3.19 -0.48
N ASN A 414 -24.00 -4.32 -0.56
CA ASN A 414 -23.39 -4.98 0.59
C ASN A 414 -21.95 -4.52 0.76
N VAL A 415 -21.69 -3.78 1.81
CA VAL A 415 -20.38 -3.26 2.18
C VAL A 415 -19.76 -4.17 3.23
N LYS A 416 -18.75 -4.93 2.86
CA LYS A 416 -18.01 -5.81 3.76
C LYS A 416 -16.69 -5.12 4.13
N VAL A 417 -16.49 -4.84 5.42
CA VAL A 417 -15.26 -4.22 5.90
C VAL A 417 -14.53 -5.16 6.86
N LYS A 418 -13.21 -5.11 6.82
CA LYS A 418 -12.35 -5.78 7.80
C LYS A 418 -11.57 -4.72 8.56
N GLU A 419 -11.93 -4.50 9.83
CA GLU A 419 -11.29 -3.50 10.66
C GLU A 419 -9.83 -3.82 10.94
N LYS A 420 -9.00 -2.77 11.04
CA LYS A 420 -7.63 -2.87 11.51
C LYS A 420 -7.40 -1.96 12.72
N SER A 421 -6.28 -2.14 13.40
CA SER A 421 -5.89 -1.21 14.45
C SER A 421 -5.75 0.20 13.90
N THR A 422 -6.43 1.16 14.52
CA THR A 422 -6.38 2.59 14.17
C THR A 422 -5.49 3.40 15.11
N GLY A 423 -4.95 2.77 16.14
CA GLY A 423 -3.87 3.31 16.95
C GLY A 423 -2.52 3.12 16.27
N SER A 424 -1.70 4.14 16.27
CA SER A 424 -0.35 4.11 15.72
C SER A 424 0.64 4.80 16.66
N ILE A 425 1.80 4.18 16.80
CA ILE A 425 2.97 4.79 17.42
C ILE A 425 4.00 4.88 16.31
N SER A 426 4.44 6.09 16.02
CA SER A 426 5.45 6.35 15.01
C SER A 426 6.69 6.93 15.69
N ILE A 427 7.83 6.33 15.41
CA ILE A 427 9.13 6.84 15.80
C ILE A 427 9.96 6.95 14.53
N GLY A 428 10.43 8.14 14.24
CA GLY A 428 11.23 8.42 13.04
C GLY A 428 12.48 9.19 13.39
N GLY A 429 13.55 8.90 12.67
CA GLY A 429 14.78 9.67 12.66
C GLY A 429 15.06 10.14 11.24
N GLY A 430 15.51 11.38 11.11
CA GLY A 430 15.93 11.95 9.86
C GLY A 430 17.31 12.59 10.01
N PHE A 431 18.04 12.68 8.91
CA PHE A 431 19.31 13.38 8.86
C PHE A 431 19.36 14.21 7.58
N SER A 432 19.80 15.44 7.70
CA SER A 432 19.90 16.37 6.57
C SER A 432 21.18 17.18 6.65
N SER A 433 21.41 18.00 5.64
CA SER A 433 22.50 19.00 5.64
C SER A 433 22.46 19.95 6.85
N ASP A 434 21.29 20.12 7.47
CA ASP A 434 21.07 21.03 8.60
C ASP A 434 21.16 20.33 9.97
N GLY A 435 21.31 19.01 9.98
CA GLY A 435 21.50 18.21 11.18
C GLY A 435 20.50 17.05 11.32
N PHE A 436 20.48 16.48 12.51
CA PHE A 436 19.63 15.37 12.88
C PHE A 436 18.24 15.86 13.29
N LEU A 437 17.21 15.09 12.92
CA LEU A 437 15.82 15.28 13.33
C LEU A 437 15.31 13.98 13.92
N PHE A 438 14.65 14.06 15.05
CA PHE A 438 13.92 12.96 15.66
C PHE A 438 12.43 13.33 15.76
N SER A 439 11.57 12.43 15.33
CA SER A 439 10.13 12.57 15.42
C SER A 439 9.51 11.40 16.16
N SER A 440 8.56 11.69 17.03
CA SER A 440 7.79 10.70 17.76
C SER A 440 6.34 11.14 17.78
N SER A 441 5.42 10.24 17.49
CA SER A 441 4.01 10.53 17.61
C SER A 441 3.20 9.31 18.05
N VAL A 442 2.18 9.58 18.84
CA VAL A 442 1.14 8.62 19.20
C VAL A 442 -0.17 9.17 18.66
N ALA A 443 -0.84 8.42 17.82
CA ALA A 443 -2.09 8.84 17.22
C ALA A 443 -3.13 7.72 17.31
N GLN A 444 -4.37 8.11 17.58
CA GLN A 444 -5.55 7.26 17.49
C GLN A 444 -6.50 7.88 16.47
N ALA A 445 -6.55 7.33 15.28
CA ALA A 445 -7.60 7.60 14.33
C ALA A 445 -8.85 6.78 14.72
N ASN A 446 -10.03 7.31 14.52
CA ASN A 446 -11.28 6.62 14.87
C ASN A 446 -11.43 6.32 16.38
N VAL A 447 -11.30 7.35 17.21
CA VAL A 447 -11.46 7.27 18.67
C VAL A 447 -12.84 6.71 19.01
N LEU A 448 -12.89 5.59 19.74
CA LEU A 448 -14.13 4.90 20.14
C LEU A 448 -15.10 4.63 18.97
N GLY A 449 -14.56 4.43 17.77
CA GLY A 449 -15.38 4.17 16.59
C GLY A 449 -16.13 5.37 16.00
N SER A 450 -15.90 6.58 16.50
CA SER A 450 -16.62 7.80 16.11
C SER A 450 -16.10 8.46 14.83
N GLY A 451 -14.97 7.99 14.30
CA GLY A 451 -14.26 8.63 13.18
C GLY A 451 -13.49 9.89 13.58
N ASN A 452 -13.45 10.26 14.86
CA ASN A 452 -12.61 11.34 15.36
C ASN A 452 -11.17 10.89 15.52
N SER A 453 -10.22 11.80 15.41
CA SER A 453 -8.80 11.50 15.62
C SER A 453 -8.19 12.39 16.72
N ILE A 454 -7.27 11.79 17.48
CA ILE A 454 -6.40 12.48 18.43
C ILE A 454 -4.96 12.11 18.14
N ALA A 455 -4.05 13.06 18.19
CA ALA A 455 -2.63 12.82 18.02
C ALA A 455 -1.81 13.68 18.99
N ILE A 456 -0.76 13.07 19.53
CA ILE A 456 0.28 13.73 20.32
C ILE A 456 1.57 13.55 19.57
N GLY A 457 2.29 14.63 19.28
CA GLY A 457 3.53 14.61 18.53
C GLY A 457 4.65 15.36 19.22
N ALA A 458 5.86 14.86 19.05
CA ALA A 458 7.09 15.52 19.45
C ALA A 458 8.08 15.41 18.28
N ASN A 459 8.47 16.56 17.73
CA ASN A 459 9.51 16.66 16.72
C ASN A 459 10.67 17.44 17.30
N THR A 460 11.84 16.84 17.36
CA THR A 460 13.02 17.45 17.95
C THR A 460 14.16 17.42 16.93
N GLY A 461 14.61 18.57 16.53
CA GLY A 461 15.76 18.74 15.66
C GLY A 461 16.74 19.75 16.23
N ARG A 462 17.85 19.94 15.53
CA ARG A 462 18.87 20.91 15.94
C ARG A 462 18.36 22.34 16.03
N ILE A 463 17.42 22.69 15.14
CA ILE A 463 16.92 24.07 15.00
C ILE A 463 15.51 24.19 15.55
N ASN A 464 14.65 23.22 15.27
CA ASN A 464 13.25 23.27 15.62
C ASN A 464 12.88 22.12 16.57
N THR A 465 12.22 22.48 17.67
CA THR A 465 11.57 21.52 18.57
C THR A 465 10.10 21.87 18.66
N THR A 466 9.22 20.91 18.40
CA THR A 466 7.77 21.13 18.45
C THR A 466 7.10 20.00 19.22
N TYR A 467 6.31 20.36 20.21
CA TYR A 467 5.36 19.46 20.87
C TYR A 467 3.95 19.88 20.49
N SER A 468 3.11 18.92 20.14
CA SER A 468 1.74 19.21 19.71
C SER A 468 0.75 18.18 20.20
N LEU A 469 -0.44 18.66 20.53
CA LEU A 469 -1.65 17.88 20.75
C LEU A 469 -2.69 18.36 19.76
N SER A 470 -3.26 17.45 18.98
CA SER A 470 -4.29 17.76 18.01
C SER A 470 -5.49 16.82 18.16
N PHE A 471 -6.68 17.40 18.01
CA PHE A 471 -7.94 16.68 17.89
C PHE A 471 -8.62 17.09 16.59
N THR A 472 -9.22 16.15 15.87
CA THR A 472 -9.98 16.44 14.65
C THR A 472 -11.24 15.61 14.58
N ASN A 473 -12.37 16.26 14.39
CA ASN A 473 -13.63 15.65 13.96
C ASN A 473 -13.79 15.95 12.46
N PRO A 474 -13.67 14.93 11.58
CA PRO A 474 -13.73 15.15 10.12
C PRO A 474 -15.14 15.47 9.61
N TYR A 475 -16.17 15.18 10.40
CA TYR A 475 -17.59 15.44 10.08
C TYR A 475 -18.28 16.13 11.24
N SER A 476 -17.96 17.41 11.46
CA SER A 476 -18.68 18.25 12.42
C SER A 476 -20.08 18.61 11.92
N THR A 477 -20.29 18.56 10.61
CA THR A 477 -21.57 18.70 9.92
C THR A 477 -21.77 17.55 8.95
N VAL A 478 -23.01 17.33 8.51
CA VAL A 478 -23.37 16.27 7.53
C VAL A 478 -22.69 16.47 6.18
N ASP A 479 -22.36 17.69 5.82
CA ASP A 479 -21.68 18.05 4.56
C ASP A 479 -20.16 17.78 4.59
N GLY A 480 -19.63 17.27 5.71
CA GLY A 480 -18.21 16.91 5.84
C GLY A 480 -17.31 18.08 6.21
N VAL A 481 -17.85 19.14 6.81
CA VAL A 481 -16.99 20.19 7.40
C VAL A 481 -16.24 19.61 8.59
N SER A 482 -14.92 19.58 8.51
CA SER A 482 -14.10 19.14 9.63
C SER A 482 -13.86 20.28 10.62
N ARG A 483 -13.79 19.92 11.91
CA ARG A 483 -13.40 20.82 12.98
C ARG A 483 -12.28 20.17 13.82
N GLY A 484 -11.24 20.95 14.08
CA GLY A 484 -10.15 20.50 14.93
C GLY A 484 -9.73 21.58 15.92
N PHE A 485 -8.99 21.17 16.93
CA PHE A 485 -8.24 22.09 17.77
C PHE A 485 -6.82 21.57 17.95
N ASP A 486 -5.89 22.50 18.09
CA ASP A 486 -4.48 22.22 18.31
C ASP A 486 -3.97 23.01 19.50
N ILE A 487 -3.07 22.40 20.28
CA ILE A 487 -2.24 23.05 21.29
C ILE A 487 -0.81 22.68 20.96
N TYR A 488 0.08 23.65 20.94
CA TYR A 488 1.48 23.41 20.63
C TYR A 488 2.44 24.30 21.41
N LYS A 489 3.63 23.76 21.61
CA LYS A 489 4.83 24.50 21.97
C LYS A 489 5.85 24.31 20.86
N ARG A 490 6.39 25.42 20.34
CA ARG A 490 7.42 25.42 19.30
C ARG A 490 8.60 26.28 19.74
N ARG A 491 9.79 25.70 19.73
CA ARG A 491 11.04 26.41 19.91
C ARG A 491 11.84 26.36 18.61
N THR A 492 12.32 27.52 18.16
CA THR A 492 13.19 27.64 17.01
C THR A 492 14.49 28.28 17.44
N ASP A 493 15.58 27.52 17.45
CA ASP A 493 16.94 27.94 17.84
C ASP A 493 17.73 28.33 16.57
N ALA A 494 17.29 29.37 15.88
CA ALA A 494 17.90 29.80 14.61
C ALA A 494 19.35 30.28 14.78
N ALA A 495 19.71 30.74 15.96
CA ALA A 495 21.08 31.12 16.30
C ALA A 495 22.08 29.96 16.29
N LEU A 496 21.63 28.70 16.36
CA LEU A 496 22.49 27.50 16.23
C LEU A 496 22.98 27.25 14.81
N LEU A 497 22.34 27.86 13.82
CA LEU A 497 22.85 27.87 12.45
C LEU A 497 24.09 28.76 12.37
N SER A 498 25.25 28.19 12.02
CA SER A 498 26.51 28.95 11.92
C SER A 498 26.40 30.20 11.03
N TYR A 499 25.46 30.20 10.08
CA TYR A 499 25.22 31.27 9.11
C TYR A 499 23.75 31.72 9.06
N GLY A 500 22.92 31.25 9.98
CA GLY A 500 21.50 31.60 10.09
C GLY A 500 21.24 32.94 10.77
N PRO A 501 19.97 33.37 10.83
CA PRO A 501 19.58 34.55 11.60
C PRO A 501 19.90 34.29 13.09
N ARG A 502 20.35 35.36 13.77
CA ARG A 502 20.80 35.21 15.15
C ARG A 502 19.73 35.66 16.13
N TYR A 503 18.71 34.80 16.29
CA TYR A 503 17.68 34.92 17.32
C TYR A 503 17.07 33.53 17.56
N ASN A 504 16.41 33.37 18.71
CA ASN A 504 15.62 32.21 18.99
C ASN A 504 14.17 32.63 19.28
N THR A 505 13.24 31.72 19.05
CA THR A 505 11.83 31.93 19.41
C THR A 505 11.30 30.77 20.20
N ASP A 506 10.54 31.04 21.26
CA ASP A 506 9.76 30.04 22.01
C ASP A 506 8.28 30.45 21.93
N SER A 507 7.48 29.68 21.22
CA SER A 507 6.08 29.99 20.95
C SER A 507 5.16 28.95 21.59
N TYR A 508 4.13 29.43 22.25
CA TYR A 508 3.04 28.62 22.78
C TYR A 508 1.76 29.05 22.06
N GLY A 509 1.00 28.10 21.56
CA GLY A 509 -0.21 28.44 20.85
C GLY A 509 -1.30 27.40 20.99
N GLY A 510 -2.52 27.85 20.81
CA GLY A 510 -3.69 27.00 20.71
C GLY A 510 -4.71 27.61 19.77
N GLY A 511 -5.38 26.76 18.97
CA GLY A 511 -6.29 27.27 17.96
C GLY A 511 -7.35 26.28 17.52
N LEU A 512 -8.34 26.82 16.85
CA LEU A 512 -9.42 26.09 16.19
C LEU A 512 -9.15 26.06 14.68
N ARG A 513 -9.41 24.93 14.09
CA ARG A 513 -9.33 24.72 12.63
C ARG A 513 -10.66 24.23 12.09
N PHE A 514 -11.03 24.74 10.93
CA PHE A 514 -12.16 24.28 10.15
C PHE A 514 -11.67 23.99 8.72
N SER A 515 -12.14 22.89 8.13
CA SER A 515 -11.87 22.58 6.73
C SER A 515 -13.19 22.23 6.03
N VAL A 516 -13.48 22.97 4.98
CA VAL A 516 -14.70 22.81 4.17
C VAL A 516 -14.30 22.17 2.86
N PRO A 517 -14.70 20.91 2.59
CA PRO A 517 -14.49 20.28 1.29
C PRO A 517 -15.43 20.93 0.26
N VAL A 518 -14.87 21.59 -0.76
CA VAL A 518 -15.64 22.19 -1.85
C VAL A 518 -15.91 21.17 -2.94
N THR A 519 -14.90 20.36 -3.24
CA THR A 519 -15.00 19.22 -4.16
C THR A 519 -14.20 18.05 -3.59
N GLU A 520 -14.16 16.92 -4.30
CA GLU A 520 -13.31 15.77 -3.90
C GLU A 520 -11.79 16.09 -3.89
N THR A 521 -11.40 17.18 -4.54
CA THR A 521 -9.99 17.59 -4.68
C THR A 521 -9.67 18.95 -4.08
N ASP A 522 -10.69 19.72 -3.69
CA ASP A 522 -10.56 21.08 -3.24
C ASP A 522 -11.07 21.25 -1.81
N ALA A 523 -10.31 21.93 -0.98
CA ALA A 523 -10.71 22.30 0.37
C ALA A 523 -10.37 23.73 0.68
N ILE A 524 -11.25 24.40 1.44
CA ILE A 524 -11.00 25.70 2.04
C ILE A 524 -10.81 25.49 3.55
N ASN A 525 -9.74 26.03 4.09
CA ASN A 525 -9.38 25.90 5.49
C ASN A 525 -9.46 27.26 6.17
N PHE A 526 -9.99 27.30 7.37
CA PHE A 526 -10.00 28.46 8.24
C PHE A 526 -9.38 28.09 9.58
N GLY A 527 -8.67 29.05 10.18
CA GLY A 527 -8.07 28.86 11.50
C GLY A 527 -8.17 30.14 12.32
N LEU A 528 -8.29 29.99 13.62
CA LEU A 528 -8.18 31.05 14.59
C LEU A 528 -7.33 30.53 15.76
N ALA A 529 -6.19 31.16 16.00
CA ALA A 529 -5.23 30.71 17.01
C ALA A 529 -4.76 31.89 17.87
N VAL A 530 -4.60 31.65 19.15
CA VAL A 530 -3.86 32.55 20.05
C VAL A 530 -2.43 32.00 20.15
N GLU A 531 -1.44 32.85 19.88
CA GLU A 531 -0.02 32.51 19.95
C GLU A 531 0.71 33.53 20.82
N SER A 532 1.48 33.06 21.79
CA SER A 532 2.44 33.86 22.55
C SER A 532 3.83 33.46 22.13
N THR A 533 4.61 34.40 21.62
CA THR A 533 5.99 34.16 21.16
C THR A 533 6.95 35.00 22.00
N MET A 534 7.89 34.30 22.66
CA MET A 534 9.02 34.93 23.36
C MET A 534 10.22 34.92 22.42
N LEU A 535 10.88 36.05 22.33
CA LEU A 535 12.04 36.31 21.47
C LEU A 535 13.29 36.37 22.34
N GLU A 536 14.27 35.52 22.04
CA GLU A 536 15.62 35.60 22.59
C GLU A 536 16.53 36.21 21.53
N THR A 537 16.93 37.47 21.74
CA THR A 537 17.83 38.21 20.84
C THR A 537 19.17 38.50 21.53
N PHE A 538 20.20 38.60 20.72
CA PHE A 538 21.57 38.86 21.17
C PHE A 538 21.97 40.30 20.82
N CYS A 539 21.18 41.25 21.33
CA CYS A 539 21.41 42.66 21.07
C CYS A 539 22.52 43.23 21.95
N PRO A 540 23.36 44.16 21.44
CA PRO A 540 24.38 44.84 22.26
C PRO A 540 23.71 45.66 23.37
N ASP A 541 24.23 45.55 24.56
CA ASP A 541 23.81 46.40 25.66
C ASP A 541 24.03 47.90 25.30
N PRO A 542 23.03 48.75 25.47
CA PRO A 542 23.11 50.14 25.02
C PRO A 542 24.17 50.98 25.76
N VAL A 543 24.65 50.57 26.93
CA VAL A 543 25.64 51.28 27.74
C VAL A 543 27.05 50.70 27.51
N THR A 544 27.19 49.38 27.51
CA THR A 544 28.49 48.73 27.43
C THR A 544 28.89 48.36 26.00
N GLY A 545 27.93 48.31 25.07
CA GLY A 545 28.14 47.82 23.71
C GLY A 545 28.45 46.32 23.60
N LEU A 546 28.42 45.59 24.73
CA LEU A 546 28.72 44.16 24.78
C LEU A 546 27.51 43.32 24.44
N VAL A 547 27.67 42.27 23.69
CA VAL A 547 26.62 41.27 23.35
C VAL A 547 26.54 40.24 24.47
N PRO A 548 25.38 40.00 25.07
CA PRO A 548 25.17 38.97 26.07
C PRO A 548 25.67 37.62 25.60
N GLY A 549 26.44 36.89 26.40
CA GLY A 549 27.04 35.58 26.08
C GLY A 549 28.17 35.60 25.08
N GLY A 550 28.63 36.78 24.63
CA GLY A 550 29.72 36.96 23.64
C GLY A 550 29.31 36.55 22.21
N GLY A 551 30.12 36.89 21.22
CA GLY A 551 29.90 36.53 19.81
C GLY A 551 29.22 37.62 19.00
N ALA A 552 28.63 37.23 17.82
CA ALA A 552 27.98 38.20 16.94
C ALA A 552 26.62 38.68 17.48
N ALA A 553 26.32 39.95 17.28
CA ALA A 553 25.01 40.54 17.62
C ALA A 553 23.87 39.99 16.73
N SER A 554 22.62 40.13 17.18
CA SER A 554 21.44 40.03 16.32
C SER A 554 21.43 41.19 15.32
N PHE A 555 20.75 41.03 14.20
CA PHE A 555 20.62 42.09 13.21
C PHE A 555 19.81 43.28 13.74
N ARG A 556 20.04 44.47 13.12
CA ARG A 556 19.50 45.75 13.62
C ARG A 556 17.98 45.75 13.76
N SER A 557 17.26 45.23 12.77
CA SER A 557 15.80 45.19 12.81
C SER A 557 15.26 44.35 13.96
N ALA A 558 15.90 43.19 14.28
CA ALA A 558 15.52 42.40 15.43
C ALA A 558 15.71 43.17 16.74
N CYS A 559 16.86 43.81 16.90
CA CYS A 559 17.14 44.63 18.09
C CYS A 559 16.21 45.86 18.23
N SER A 560 15.94 46.57 17.13
CA SER A 560 15.02 47.69 17.13
C SER A 560 13.55 47.24 17.32
N TYR A 561 13.18 46.06 16.82
CA TYR A 561 11.87 45.48 17.08
C TYR A 561 11.67 45.23 18.58
N VAL A 562 12.61 44.47 19.20
CA VAL A 562 12.53 44.16 20.62
C VAL A 562 12.57 45.42 21.50
N ALA A 563 13.35 46.45 21.10
CA ALA A 563 13.37 47.71 21.81
C ALA A 563 12.03 48.46 21.78
N ARG A 564 11.21 48.28 20.72
CA ARG A 564 9.89 48.92 20.57
C ARG A 564 8.75 48.07 21.09
N GLN A 565 8.77 46.77 20.83
CA GLN A 565 7.63 45.85 21.07
C GLN A 565 7.84 44.92 22.27
N GLY A 566 9.08 44.88 22.79
CA GLY A 566 9.47 43.91 23.82
C GLY A 566 9.83 42.57 23.23
N ASP A 567 10.21 41.65 24.13
CA ASP A 567 10.63 40.29 23.80
C ASP A 567 9.46 39.29 23.80
N GLN A 568 8.33 39.62 24.43
CA GLN A 568 7.13 38.81 24.45
C GLN A 568 6.04 39.44 23.58
N ASN A 569 5.55 38.65 22.64
CA ASN A 569 4.54 39.09 21.68
C ASN A 569 3.34 38.14 21.71
N VAL A 570 2.16 38.66 21.96
CA VAL A 570 0.92 37.90 21.94
C VAL A 570 0.08 38.31 20.73
N GLY A 571 -0.44 37.32 20.01
CA GLY A 571 -1.28 37.57 18.83
C GLY A 571 -2.49 36.67 18.76
N LEU A 572 -3.61 37.20 18.28
CA LEU A 572 -4.72 36.43 17.77
C LEU A 572 -4.55 36.33 16.25
N ILE A 573 -4.32 35.13 15.73
CA ILE A 573 -3.99 34.91 14.34
C ILE A 573 -5.16 34.26 13.65
N ALA A 574 -5.76 34.94 12.68
CA ALA A 574 -6.74 34.38 11.76
C ALA A 574 -6.04 33.88 10.51
N SER A 575 -6.41 32.71 10.06
CA SER A 575 -5.87 32.13 8.82
C SER A 575 -6.99 31.66 7.90
N ALA A 576 -6.78 31.84 6.58
CA ALA A 576 -7.59 31.26 5.53
C ALA A 576 -6.68 30.60 4.50
N GLY A 577 -7.08 29.43 4.02
CA GLY A 577 -6.31 28.68 3.05
C GLY A 577 -7.21 28.02 2.03
N TRP A 578 -6.70 27.84 0.83
CA TRP A 578 -7.30 27.01 -0.22
C TRP A 578 -6.27 26.02 -0.71
N SER A 579 -6.69 24.79 -0.88
CA SER A 579 -5.83 23.73 -1.42
C SER A 579 -6.57 22.91 -2.45
N ARG A 580 -5.87 22.62 -3.55
CA ARG A 580 -6.33 21.72 -4.61
C ARG A 580 -5.23 20.70 -4.93
N MET A 581 -5.56 19.42 -4.94
CA MET A 581 -4.61 18.37 -5.25
C MET A 581 -5.21 17.34 -6.24
N ARG A 582 -4.61 17.28 -7.42
CA ARG A 582 -4.98 16.36 -8.51
C ARG A 582 -3.72 15.68 -9.04
N LEU A 583 -3.07 14.90 -8.19
CA LEU A 583 -1.87 14.13 -8.52
C LEU A 583 -2.24 12.65 -8.70
N ASP A 584 -1.59 11.99 -9.65
CA ASP A 584 -1.71 10.54 -9.89
C ASP A 584 -1.09 9.70 -8.75
N SER A 585 -0.10 10.26 -8.04
CA SER A 585 0.54 9.63 -6.89
C SER A 585 0.94 10.71 -5.87
N VAL A 586 0.91 10.36 -4.57
CA VAL A 586 1.34 11.27 -3.50
C VAL A 586 2.86 11.26 -3.33
N ILE A 587 3.51 10.10 -3.52
CA ILE A 587 4.95 9.94 -3.22
C ILE A 587 5.82 10.31 -4.41
N LEU A 588 5.55 9.75 -5.60
CA LEU A 588 6.31 9.99 -6.81
C LEU A 588 5.36 10.32 -7.98
N PRO A 589 4.78 11.53 -8.01
CA PRO A 589 3.86 11.92 -9.06
C PRO A 589 4.52 11.88 -10.45
N THR A 590 3.72 11.55 -11.46
CA THR A 590 4.11 11.63 -12.86
C THR A 590 3.24 12.61 -13.64
N SER A 591 2.04 12.87 -13.15
CA SER A 591 1.08 13.75 -13.79
C SER A 591 0.18 14.45 -12.78
N GLY A 592 -0.35 15.59 -13.20
CA GLY A 592 -1.29 16.36 -12.40
C GLY A 592 -0.67 17.59 -11.76
N TYR A 593 -1.37 18.16 -10.78
CA TYR A 593 -0.94 19.40 -10.14
C TYR A 593 -1.41 19.51 -8.70
N ARG A 594 -0.71 20.34 -7.92
CA ARG A 594 -1.07 20.78 -6.57
C ARG A 594 -1.00 22.30 -6.51
N GLN A 595 -2.03 22.90 -5.95
CA GLN A 595 -2.12 24.32 -5.69
C GLN A 595 -2.43 24.56 -4.22
N ARG A 596 -1.80 25.57 -3.63
CA ARG A 596 -2.05 25.98 -2.26
C ARG A 596 -1.96 27.51 -2.17
N ALA A 597 -3.00 28.12 -1.64
CA ALA A 597 -3.00 29.53 -1.25
C ALA A 597 -3.21 29.62 0.26
N SER A 598 -2.53 30.54 0.92
CA SER A 598 -2.73 30.82 2.34
C SER A 598 -2.64 32.31 2.62
N LEU A 599 -3.47 32.75 3.54
CA LEU A 599 -3.50 34.08 4.12
C LEU A 599 -3.48 33.94 5.64
N GLU A 600 -2.60 34.68 6.29
CA GLU A 600 -2.47 34.76 7.74
C GLU A 600 -2.57 36.23 8.12
N VAL A 601 -3.39 36.57 9.10
CA VAL A 601 -3.63 37.95 9.57
C VAL A 601 -3.61 37.95 11.09
N GLY A 602 -2.73 38.74 11.68
CA GLY A 602 -2.77 39.05 13.11
C GLY A 602 -3.89 40.02 13.39
N VAL A 603 -4.89 39.62 14.18
CA VAL A 603 -6.10 40.40 14.44
C VAL A 603 -5.75 41.65 15.28
N PRO A 604 -6.30 42.86 14.95
CA PRO A 604 -6.03 44.07 15.70
C PRO A 604 -6.36 43.97 17.20
N GLY A 605 -5.64 44.71 18.02
CA GLY A 605 -5.85 44.80 19.47
C GLY A 605 -4.87 44.01 20.33
N LEU A 606 -3.97 43.24 19.67
CA LEU A 606 -2.83 42.57 20.30
C LEU A 606 -1.52 42.96 19.60
N ASP A 607 -0.38 42.44 20.06
CA ASP A 607 0.95 42.90 19.63
C ASP A 607 1.25 42.60 18.16
N LEU A 608 0.69 41.49 17.61
CA LEU A 608 0.98 41.02 16.26
C LEU A 608 -0.04 41.56 15.24
N GLN A 609 0.26 42.70 14.61
CA GLN A 609 -0.58 43.32 13.59
C GLN A 609 0.08 43.28 12.22
N TYR A 610 -0.09 42.16 11.54
CA TYR A 610 0.51 41.90 10.23
C TYR A 610 -0.42 41.04 9.35
N TYR A 611 -0.13 41.01 8.07
CA TYR A 611 -0.70 40.03 7.15
C TYR A 611 0.41 39.37 6.34
N LYS A 612 0.18 38.12 5.97
CA LYS A 612 1.11 37.30 5.20
C LYS A 612 0.33 36.40 4.25
N ALA A 613 0.57 36.55 2.96
CA ALA A 613 -0.05 35.74 1.92
C ALA A 613 1.01 34.89 1.20
N SER A 614 0.67 33.66 0.82
CA SER A 614 1.51 32.84 -0.02
C SER A 614 0.68 32.02 -1.00
N TYR A 615 1.28 31.74 -2.16
CA TYR A 615 0.74 30.86 -3.18
C TYR A 615 1.82 29.94 -3.70
N GLU A 616 1.50 28.66 -3.80
CA GLU A 616 2.35 27.59 -4.34
C GLU A 616 1.60 26.88 -5.45
N HIS A 617 2.28 26.63 -6.57
CA HIS A 617 1.77 25.85 -7.68
C HIS A 617 2.82 24.84 -8.16
N VAL A 618 2.51 23.56 -8.04
CA VAL A 618 3.36 22.45 -8.52
C VAL A 618 2.61 21.72 -9.62
N ILE A 619 3.26 21.54 -10.77
CA ILE A 619 2.72 20.79 -11.93
C ILE A 619 3.69 19.65 -12.24
N TYR A 620 3.13 18.47 -12.51
CA TYR A 620 3.84 17.34 -13.08
C TYR A 620 3.25 17.04 -14.46
N TYR A 621 4.10 17.04 -15.46
CA TYR A 621 3.73 16.81 -16.86
C TYR A 621 4.55 15.65 -17.43
N PRO A 622 3.92 14.54 -17.88
CA PRO A 622 4.62 13.44 -18.52
C PRO A 622 5.07 13.86 -19.93
N LEU A 623 6.36 14.14 -20.11
CA LEU A 623 6.94 14.43 -21.42
C LEU A 623 6.93 13.19 -22.32
N THR A 624 7.24 12.05 -21.72
CA THR A 624 7.16 10.73 -22.34
C THR A 624 6.65 9.71 -21.31
N LYS A 625 6.54 8.42 -21.70
CA LYS A 625 6.22 7.35 -20.74
C LYS A 625 7.27 7.19 -19.62
N GLN A 626 8.47 7.75 -19.80
CA GLN A 626 9.60 7.60 -18.89
C GLN A 626 10.06 8.93 -18.28
N LEU A 627 9.80 10.04 -18.94
CA LEU A 627 10.26 11.36 -18.52
C LEU A 627 9.11 12.18 -17.94
N THR A 628 9.33 12.78 -16.77
CA THR A 628 8.36 13.67 -16.13
C THR A 628 8.99 15.03 -15.87
N LEU A 629 8.35 16.08 -16.35
CA LEU A 629 8.69 17.47 -16.01
C LEU A 629 7.91 17.89 -14.77
N LYS A 630 8.61 18.42 -13.77
CA LYS A 630 8.03 19.12 -12.62
C LYS A 630 8.33 20.60 -12.74
N LEU A 631 7.32 21.42 -12.60
CA LEU A 631 7.45 22.87 -12.43
C LEU A 631 6.87 23.23 -11.08
N ASN A 632 7.61 24.01 -10.29
CA ASN A 632 7.17 24.58 -9.02
C ASN A 632 7.33 26.10 -9.07
N GLY A 633 6.32 26.82 -8.61
CA GLY A 633 6.36 28.26 -8.43
C GLY A 633 5.80 28.65 -7.06
N GLU A 634 6.53 29.47 -6.31
CA GLU A 634 6.11 29.96 -5.01
C GLU A 634 6.22 31.48 -4.97
N VAL A 635 5.16 32.14 -4.52
CA VAL A 635 5.11 33.59 -4.29
C VAL A 635 4.64 33.85 -2.88
N GLY A 636 5.32 34.74 -2.18
CA GLY A 636 4.95 35.17 -0.84
C GLY A 636 5.09 36.68 -0.67
N TYR A 637 4.16 37.27 0.06
CA TYR A 637 4.16 38.67 0.43
C TYR A 637 3.62 38.88 1.84
N GLY A 638 4.25 39.71 2.63
CA GLY A 638 3.78 40.08 3.97
C GLY A 638 4.11 41.53 4.30
N ASN A 639 3.30 42.12 5.16
CA ASN A 639 3.53 43.46 5.68
C ASN A 639 2.81 43.66 7.02
N GLY A 640 3.23 44.63 7.79
CA GLY A 640 2.48 45.11 8.93
C GLY A 640 1.38 46.08 8.52
N TYR A 641 0.47 46.37 9.44
CA TYR A 641 -0.58 47.37 9.25
C TYR A 641 -0.84 48.16 10.54
N SER A 642 -1.61 49.26 10.47
CA SER A 642 -1.88 50.15 11.60
C SER A 642 -0.62 50.72 12.27
N GLY A 643 0.44 50.98 11.49
CA GLY A 643 1.71 51.50 12.01
C GLY A 643 2.65 50.43 12.59
N SER A 644 2.27 49.15 12.59
CA SER A 644 3.13 48.06 12.95
C SER A 644 3.96 47.57 11.73
N GLU A 645 5.08 46.91 11.99
CA GLU A 645 5.90 46.28 10.98
C GLU A 645 5.62 44.79 10.95
N LEU A 646 5.93 44.13 9.80
CA LEU A 646 5.96 42.65 9.78
C LEU A 646 7.01 42.18 10.79
N PRO A 647 6.65 41.35 11.78
CA PRO A 647 7.64 40.80 12.72
C PRO A 647 8.72 40.06 11.98
N PHE A 648 9.99 40.33 12.27
CA PHE A 648 11.13 39.71 11.57
C PHE A 648 11.14 38.21 11.62
N PHE A 649 10.59 37.61 12.68
CA PHE A 649 10.47 36.12 12.84
C PHE A 649 9.32 35.55 11.98
N LYS A 650 8.53 36.36 11.33
CA LYS A 650 7.52 36.00 10.31
C LYS A 650 8.04 36.20 8.87
N ASN A 651 9.27 36.69 8.68
CA ASN A 651 9.89 36.88 7.37
C ASN A 651 9.96 35.57 6.57
N PHE A 652 9.98 35.71 5.24
CA PHE A 652 10.27 34.60 4.35
C PHE A 652 11.77 34.38 4.22
N TYR A 653 12.15 33.11 4.02
CA TYR A 653 13.51 32.66 3.76
C TYR A 653 13.53 31.75 2.54
N ALA A 654 14.68 31.63 1.86
CA ALA A 654 14.91 30.70 0.77
C ALA A 654 16.36 30.18 0.80
N GLY A 655 16.62 29.14 0.00
CA GLY A 655 17.83 28.34 0.00
C GLY A 655 17.60 26.96 0.63
N GLY A 656 18.45 26.00 0.31
CA GLY A 656 18.34 24.63 0.78
C GLY A 656 17.67 23.68 -0.22
N ILE A 657 17.69 22.41 0.11
CA ILE A 657 17.27 21.31 -0.77
C ILE A 657 15.80 21.36 -1.19
N THR A 658 14.94 22.01 -0.40
CA THR A 658 13.50 22.14 -0.65
C THR A 658 13.10 23.43 -1.37
N SER A 659 14.04 24.34 -1.62
CA SER A 659 13.79 25.65 -2.19
C SER A 659 14.72 25.93 -3.38
N VAL A 660 15.86 26.58 -3.16
CA VAL A 660 16.88 26.84 -4.18
C VAL A 660 18.13 26.04 -3.82
N ARG A 661 18.31 24.91 -4.49
CA ARG A 661 19.44 23.99 -4.26
C ARG A 661 20.74 24.66 -4.64
N GLY A 662 21.85 24.24 -4.04
CA GLY A 662 23.17 24.84 -4.26
C GLY A 662 23.51 26.00 -3.33
N TYR A 663 22.53 26.53 -2.63
CA TYR A 663 22.69 27.51 -1.57
C TYR A 663 22.26 26.92 -0.23
N ARG A 664 22.92 27.32 0.84
CA ARG A 664 22.63 26.80 2.17
C ARG A 664 21.22 27.18 2.60
N THR A 665 20.61 26.34 3.44
CA THR A 665 19.24 26.52 3.93
C THR A 665 19.04 27.88 4.60
N SER A 666 17.99 28.62 4.18
CA SER A 666 17.57 29.91 4.73
C SER A 666 18.63 31.03 4.66
N THR A 667 19.54 30.99 3.68
CA THR A 667 20.64 31.96 3.57
C THR A 667 20.53 32.93 2.39
N LEU A 668 19.50 32.80 1.55
CA LEU A 668 19.28 33.69 0.41
C LEU A 668 18.58 34.99 0.84
N GLY A 669 18.88 36.06 0.12
CA GLY A 669 18.28 37.36 0.29
C GLY A 669 19.12 38.35 1.12
N PRO A 670 18.50 39.44 1.62
CA PRO A 670 19.17 40.49 2.36
C PRO A 670 19.89 40.01 3.61
N LYS A 671 21.04 40.59 3.87
CA LYS A 671 21.91 40.23 5.00
C LYS A 671 22.34 41.47 5.78
N ASP A 672 22.36 41.32 7.09
CA ASP A 672 22.96 42.30 7.97
C ASP A 672 24.48 41.94 8.17
N GLY A 673 25.33 42.96 8.10
CA GLY A 673 26.78 42.79 8.14
C GLY A 673 27.41 42.48 6.77
N THR A 674 28.73 42.31 6.77
CA THR A 674 29.53 42.05 5.56
C THR A 674 30.45 40.85 5.74
N GLY A 675 30.79 40.19 4.63
CA GLY A 675 31.72 39.06 4.60
C GLY A 675 31.22 37.86 5.41
N LEU A 676 32.10 37.23 6.18
CA LEU A 676 31.79 36.04 6.98
C LEU A 676 30.83 36.29 8.16
N LEU A 677 30.64 37.55 8.53
CA LEU A 677 29.72 37.97 9.59
C LEU A 677 28.32 38.31 9.07
N ALA A 678 28.10 38.33 7.75
CA ALA A 678 26.82 38.60 7.13
C ALA A 678 25.79 37.55 7.53
N ARG A 679 24.64 38.00 8.08
CA ARG A 679 23.58 37.13 8.55
C ARG A 679 22.29 37.38 7.74
N PRO A 680 21.60 36.32 7.26
CA PRO A 680 20.36 36.49 6.55
C PRO A 680 19.28 37.04 7.50
N ILE A 681 18.61 38.07 7.08
CA ILE A 681 17.47 38.68 7.82
C ILE A 681 16.12 38.23 7.27
N GLY A 682 16.14 37.50 6.14
CA GLY A 682 14.92 37.18 5.42
C GLY A 682 14.29 38.40 4.77
N GLY A 683 13.06 38.27 4.35
CA GLY A 683 12.35 39.38 3.73
C GLY A 683 10.82 39.19 3.74
N ASN A 684 10.15 40.28 3.41
CA ASN A 684 8.70 40.32 3.32
C ASN A 684 8.18 39.86 1.95
N GLN A 685 9.06 39.64 0.98
CA GLN A 685 8.72 39.11 -0.36
C GLN A 685 9.53 37.87 -0.68
N ARG A 686 8.87 36.87 -1.25
CA ARG A 686 9.49 35.63 -1.72
C ARG A 686 9.00 35.29 -3.12
N LEU A 687 9.95 34.97 -4.00
CA LEU A 687 9.65 34.38 -5.30
C LEU A 687 10.64 33.24 -5.53
N VAL A 688 10.13 32.02 -5.73
CA VAL A 688 10.93 30.82 -6.02
C VAL A 688 10.32 30.08 -7.20
N GLY A 689 11.16 29.63 -8.12
CA GLY A 689 10.77 28.82 -9.26
C GLY A 689 11.74 27.64 -9.43
N ASN A 690 11.22 26.45 -9.65
CA ASN A 690 12.00 25.24 -9.89
C ASN A 690 11.47 24.55 -11.14
N ALA A 691 12.38 24.16 -12.03
CA ALA A 691 12.10 23.31 -13.17
C ALA A 691 12.95 22.04 -13.04
N GLU A 692 12.34 20.87 -13.08
CA GLU A 692 13.02 19.61 -12.82
C GLU A 692 12.50 18.52 -13.76
N VAL A 693 13.41 17.81 -14.42
CA VAL A 693 13.08 16.68 -15.29
C VAL A 693 13.54 15.39 -14.62
N PHE A 694 12.60 14.50 -14.39
CA PHE A 694 12.85 13.18 -13.79
C PHE A 694 13.06 12.12 -14.86
N PHE A 695 14.03 11.24 -14.59
CA PHE A 695 14.41 10.09 -15.40
C PHE A 695 14.30 8.81 -14.56
N PRO A 696 13.94 7.66 -15.16
CA PRO A 696 14.06 6.38 -14.49
C PRO A 696 15.54 6.06 -14.24
N VAL A 697 15.84 5.38 -13.14
CA VAL A 697 17.20 4.88 -12.88
C VAL A 697 17.48 3.72 -13.84
N PRO A 698 18.54 3.78 -14.66
CA PRO A 698 18.89 2.69 -15.56
C PRO A 698 19.05 1.36 -14.78
N GLY A 699 18.45 0.28 -15.30
CA GLY A 699 18.50 -1.05 -14.68
C GLY A 699 17.44 -1.31 -13.59
N LEU A 700 16.80 -0.29 -13.03
CA LEU A 700 15.80 -0.42 -11.96
C LEU A 700 14.38 -0.47 -12.50
N GLY A 701 13.98 -0.72 -13.62
CA GLY A 701 12.59 -0.80 -14.12
C GLY A 701 11.61 0.18 -13.46
N LYS A 702 10.36 0.18 -13.92
CA LYS A 702 9.31 1.10 -13.38
C LYS A 702 8.83 0.77 -11.95
N SER A 703 9.16 -0.40 -11.43
CA SER A 703 8.66 -0.88 -10.13
C SER A 703 9.39 -0.30 -8.93
N TYR A 704 10.48 0.40 -9.13
CA TYR A 704 11.29 0.92 -8.03
C TYR A 704 11.04 2.40 -7.81
N ASN A 705 10.79 2.76 -6.57
CA ASN A 705 10.54 4.13 -6.12
C ASN A 705 11.84 4.96 -6.11
N ALA A 706 12.58 4.95 -7.22
CA ALA A 706 13.81 5.70 -7.40
C ALA A 706 13.79 6.46 -8.73
N ARG A 707 14.25 7.71 -8.71
CA ARG A 707 14.36 8.60 -9.88
C ARG A 707 15.64 9.41 -9.81
N ILE A 708 16.22 9.67 -10.95
CA ILE A 708 17.26 10.69 -11.12
C ILE A 708 16.59 11.91 -11.72
N SER A 709 17.10 13.09 -11.43
CA SER A 709 16.62 14.34 -12.02
C SER A 709 17.75 15.28 -12.42
N THR A 710 17.46 16.15 -13.35
CA THR A 710 18.21 17.38 -13.57
C THR A 710 17.29 18.55 -13.31
N PHE A 711 17.85 19.63 -12.75
CA PHE A 711 17.04 20.75 -12.32
C PHE A 711 17.68 22.11 -12.59
N LEU A 712 16.83 23.12 -12.67
CA LEU A 712 17.14 24.53 -12.67
C LEU A 712 16.27 25.21 -11.62
N ASP A 713 16.88 25.81 -10.62
CA ASP A 713 16.22 26.52 -9.54
C ASP A 713 16.54 27.99 -9.61
N ALA A 714 15.57 28.85 -9.35
CA ALA A 714 15.73 30.28 -9.23
C ALA A 714 14.95 30.79 -8.03
N GLY A 715 15.49 31.76 -7.29
CA GLY A 715 14.79 32.35 -6.17
C GLY A 715 15.32 33.70 -5.76
N VAL A 716 14.43 34.52 -5.23
CA VAL A 716 14.75 35.84 -4.68
C VAL A 716 13.93 36.08 -3.42
N ILE A 717 14.60 36.60 -2.41
CA ILE A 717 13.99 37.17 -1.20
C ILE A 717 14.30 38.65 -1.19
N ARG A 718 13.27 39.49 -1.02
CA ARG A 718 13.41 40.91 -0.89
C ARG A 718 12.86 41.39 0.44
N ASN A 719 13.53 42.35 1.04
CA ASN A 719 13.03 43.05 2.20
C ASN A 719 12.81 44.53 1.82
N THR A 720 11.54 44.88 1.60
CA THR A 720 11.17 46.28 1.26
C THR A 720 10.98 47.15 2.48
N LEU A 721 11.10 46.58 3.69
CA LEU A 721 10.96 47.28 4.97
C LEU A 721 12.30 47.80 5.48
N GLU A 722 13.41 47.28 4.97
CA GLU A 722 14.76 47.70 5.32
C GLU A 722 15.58 48.01 4.07
N THR A 723 16.36 49.09 4.13
CA THR A 723 17.30 49.51 3.07
C THR A 723 18.61 48.71 3.16
N VAL A 724 18.52 47.39 3.17
CA VAL A 724 19.68 46.50 3.13
C VAL A 724 19.84 45.99 1.70
N GLY A 725 21.07 45.91 1.20
CA GLY A 725 21.38 45.58 -0.20
C GLY A 725 20.57 44.40 -0.72
N ASP A 726 19.80 44.63 -1.78
CA ASP A 726 18.97 43.62 -2.46
C ASP A 726 19.90 42.82 -3.41
N ASP A 727 20.20 41.63 -3.00
CA ASP A 727 20.92 40.68 -3.85
C ASP A 727 19.96 40.03 -4.85
N GLY A 728 19.78 40.51 -6.01
CA GLY A 728 18.90 39.98 -7.07
C GLY A 728 18.67 38.43 -7.09
N PRO A 729 17.96 37.91 -8.05
CA PRO A 729 17.60 36.47 -8.08
C PRO A 729 18.85 35.59 -8.13
N ARG A 730 18.85 34.51 -7.36
CA ARG A 730 19.89 33.46 -7.38
C ARG A 730 19.42 32.29 -8.19
N ILE A 731 20.33 31.77 -9.01
CA ILE A 731 20.06 30.67 -9.95
C ILE A 731 21.05 29.55 -9.67
N SER A 732 20.59 28.31 -9.73
CA SER A 732 21.40 27.12 -9.62
C SER A 732 20.89 26.00 -10.52
N THR A 733 21.78 25.09 -10.89
CA THR A 733 21.46 23.89 -11.66
C THR A 733 22.16 22.69 -11.04
N GLY A 734 21.70 21.47 -11.37
CA GLY A 734 22.33 20.28 -10.84
C GLY A 734 21.59 18.98 -11.16
N ILE A 735 22.02 17.95 -10.45
CA ILE A 735 21.48 16.60 -10.55
C ILE A 735 20.91 16.20 -9.18
N GLY A 736 19.73 15.61 -9.17
CA GLY A 736 19.07 15.06 -8.00
C GLY A 736 18.87 13.55 -8.10
N VAL A 737 18.82 12.88 -6.94
CA VAL A 737 18.43 11.48 -6.82
C VAL A 737 17.37 11.39 -5.75
N TYR A 738 16.25 10.76 -6.10
CA TYR A 738 15.13 10.52 -5.20
C TYR A 738 14.95 9.01 -5.04
N PHE A 739 14.85 8.55 -3.82
CA PHE A 739 14.67 7.15 -3.51
C PHE A 739 13.77 6.98 -2.29
N VAL A 740 12.76 6.12 -2.38
CA VAL A 740 11.89 5.76 -1.25
C VAL A 740 12.42 4.49 -0.62
N SER A 741 13.07 4.66 0.54
CA SER A 741 13.62 3.56 1.34
C SER A 741 12.60 3.08 2.40
N PRO A 742 12.81 1.90 3.01
CA PRO A 742 12.02 1.47 4.17
C PRO A 742 12.09 2.43 5.37
N PHE A 743 13.14 3.26 5.43
CA PHE A 743 13.34 4.27 6.47
C PHE A 743 12.75 5.65 6.10
N GLY A 744 12.04 5.73 4.99
CA GLY A 744 11.48 6.95 4.44
C GLY A 744 12.16 7.42 3.16
N PRO A 745 11.66 8.52 2.58
CA PRO A 745 12.22 9.06 1.36
C PRO A 745 13.63 9.65 1.59
N ILE A 746 14.49 9.48 0.59
CA ILE A 746 15.84 10.02 0.54
C ILE A 746 15.95 10.92 -0.68
N GLN A 747 16.45 12.12 -0.49
CA GLN A 747 16.77 13.06 -1.56
C GLN A 747 18.24 13.47 -1.45
N LEU A 748 18.96 13.34 -2.55
CA LEU A 748 20.33 13.81 -2.71
C LEU A 748 20.37 14.82 -3.85
N ALA A 749 21.14 15.87 -3.72
CA ALA A 749 21.36 16.86 -4.78
C ALA A 749 22.83 17.28 -4.85
N VAL A 750 23.36 17.28 -6.06
CA VAL A 750 24.63 17.91 -6.40
C VAL A 750 24.33 19.09 -7.30
N SER A 751 24.67 20.27 -6.88
CA SER A 751 24.24 21.51 -7.48
C SER A 751 25.37 22.51 -7.65
N GLN A 752 25.28 23.29 -8.73
CA GLN A 752 26.18 24.37 -9.05
C GLN A 752 25.43 25.70 -9.03
N PRO A 753 25.69 26.62 -8.09
CA PRO A 753 25.24 27.98 -8.19
C PRO A 753 25.83 28.66 -9.44
N LEU A 754 24.99 29.37 -10.20
CA LEU A 754 25.38 30.01 -11.45
C LEU A 754 25.77 31.48 -11.27
N ASN A 755 25.17 32.15 -10.25
CA ASN A 755 25.34 33.57 -10.02
C ASN A 755 25.45 33.91 -8.51
N ALA A 756 26.23 33.15 -7.78
CA ALA A 756 26.45 33.41 -6.36
C ALA A 756 27.13 34.77 -6.14
N GLY A 757 26.54 35.57 -5.24
CA GLY A 757 27.11 36.83 -4.80
C GLY A 757 28.21 36.64 -3.74
N PRO A 758 28.98 37.71 -3.39
CA PRO A 758 30.11 37.62 -2.47
C PRO A 758 29.69 37.22 -1.03
N ASN A 759 28.48 37.49 -0.64
CA ASN A 759 27.94 37.16 0.68
C ASN A 759 27.09 35.87 0.68
N ASP A 760 26.95 35.17 -0.46
CA ASP A 760 26.21 33.93 -0.53
C ASP A 760 27.02 32.77 0.03
N ILE A 761 26.33 31.75 0.50
CA ILE A 761 26.92 30.57 1.08
C ILE A 761 26.58 29.36 0.20
N PRO A 762 27.41 29.05 -0.78
CA PRO A 762 27.22 27.87 -1.63
C PRO A 762 27.30 26.58 -0.84
N GLN A 763 26.39 25.67 -1.12
CA GLN A 763 26.41 24.31 -0.59
C GLN A 763 26.09 23.34 -1.74
N ARG A 764 27.14 22.89 -2.43
CA ARG A 764 27.01 22.10 -3.66
C ARG A 764 26.42 20.73 -3.44
N PHE A 765 26.68 20.10 -2.32
CA PHE A 765 26.09 18.82 -1.94
C PHE A 765 25.09 19.02 -0.83
N GLN A 766 23.87 18.56 -1.07
CA GLN A 766 22.76 18.61 -0.13
C GLN A 766 22.06 17.28 -0.09
N PHE A 767 21.58 16.90 1.08
CA PHE A 767 20.82 15.68 1.23
C PHE A 767 19.79 15.80 2.36
N THR A 768 18.76 14.97 2.27
CA THR A 768 17.80 14.77 3.33
C THR A 768 17.31 13.32 3.28
N MET A 769 17.06 12.75 4.46
CA MET A 769 16.60 11.39 4.65
C MET A 769 15.59 11.37 5.79
N GLY A 770 14.46 10.64 5.63
CA GLY A 770 13.45 10.46 6.67
C GLY A 770 12.13 11.17 6.36
N SER A 771 11.28 11.34 7.35
CA SER A 771 9.87 11.71 7.24
C SER A 771 9.57 13.18 6.90
N ASN A 772 10.55 14.03 6.61
CA ASN A 772 10.35 15.45 6.31
C ASN A 772 10.52 15.75 4.82
N PHE A 773 9.49 15.47 4.06
CA PHE A 773 9.33 15.90 2.67
C PHE A 773 8.05 16.68 2.48
#